data_e1417ab13d323f3183be0194935fe76b
#
_entry.id   e1417ab13d323f3183be0194935fe76b
#
_cell.length_a   1.000
_cell.length_b   1.000
_cell.length_c   1.000
_cell.angle_alpha   90.00
_cell.angle_beta   90.00
_cell.angle_gamma   90.00
#
_symmetry.space_group_name_H-M   'P 1'
#
loop_
_entity.id
_entity.type
_entity.pdbx_description
1 polymer ?
#
loop_
_entity_poly.entity_id
_entity_poly.type
_entity_poly.pdbx_seq_one_letter_code
_entity_poly.pdbx_strand_id
1 'polypeptide(L)'
;MADSTAPDISRPFGYTASILAALILVGIALTVPAVVDGRPVLFALDWAPSLGISLAFMVDGLSLIFGLLISGIGSLIFLYATGYMGNHPQFGRFVLFLFAFMVSMLGLVLARDLITLFLFWELTSITSYLLIGFDHNNPRARRNALQAMLVTAGGGLALLAGFILMGTAAGGYDLAEILTGPGLQDSSLYGPILVLVLLGAFTKSAQFPFHFWLPNAMAAPTPVSAYLHSATMVKAGVYLLARLHPALGGTMAWSVTLATAGAVTAVLASVLAMRQSDLKQALAYTTLMALGTITMLLAGAHPYALTAAVTFLIVHSLYKASLFMVVGAVDHGTGTRKVERLGGLGRAMPVTAAAAVLACLSMAGLPPMIGWIGKELIYAGAATMTGAPLVIAAAVTANALMFAVAGVIALRPFFGAPIATPHVPHEAPWQMLAGPAVLALGGLVVGVLAQPLLGSVVGSALTGSLLQDRAAGLHLWAGFNEAFVLSMLTFAIGAMLYAMRDRFATLVDPVLRRMPSLDAGWDSFLDWFRDLAAWQTRMLQTGRLTAYLMAVFAVVAVALGATVILGRPEIALEFPRSTFLWLTVGFTAAGAVVALNTHSRIAAIAGIGTVGIGVAVIFIFAGAPDVATTQLMVETLSAVMFAIAALRLPGLVERRSRQRQLAHGAVALAVGLCVTVMVLSVTASPLDRTITQYFEENSYVLAHGLNIVNVVLVDFRAFDTFGELIVVLLASFGAYAVLKRKGRAGA
;
A
#
# COMPACT_ATOMS: atom_id res chain seq x y z
N MET A 1 18.12 -7.55 39.62
CA MET A 1 18.95 -8.73 39.38
C MET A 1 18.02 -9.91 39.28
N ALA A 2 17.67 -10.33 38.07
CA ALA A 2 16.98 -11.59 37.83
C ALA A 2 17.96 -12.45 37.05
N ASP A 3 18.38 -13.49 37.70
CA ASP A 3 19.29 -14.53 37.22
C ASP A 3 18.60 -15.31 36.11
N SER A 4 18.92 -15.04 34.84
CA SER A 4 18.39 -15.79 33.71
C SER A 4 19.46 -16.72 33.15
N THR A 5 19.57 -17.86 33.75
CA THR A 5 20.28 -19.05 33.20
C THR A 5 19.43 -19.86 32.23
N ALA A 6 18.50 -19.23 31.49
CA ALA A 6 17.89 -19.88 30.36
C ALA A 6 18.87 -19.84 29.17
N PRO A 7 19.10 -20.96 28.45
CA PRO A 7 20.00 -20.99 27.31
C PRO A 7 19.52 -19.97 26.29
N ASP A 8 20.45 -19.19 25.77
CA ASP A 8 20.23 -18.06 24.84
C ASP A 8 19.83 -18.58 23.42
N ILE A 9 18.64 -19.20 23.34
CA ILE A 9 18.11 -19.86 22.14
C ILE A 9 17.83 -18.87 20.99
N SER A 10 17.81 -17.58 21.29
CA SER A 10 17.39 -16.55 20.32
C SER A 10 18.53 -16.01 19.45
N ARG A 11 19.75 -15.90 19.93
CA ARG A 11 20.91 -15.40 19.17
C ARG A 11 21.27 -16.22 17.92
N PRO A 12 21.20 -17.57 17.91
CA PRO A 12 21.40 -18.37 16.70
C PRO A 12 20.57 -17.91 15.50
N PHE A 13 19.32 -17.49 15.69
CA PHE A 13 18.48 -17.00 14.60
C PHE A 13 19.06 -15.77 13.89
N GLY A 14 19.66 -14.84 14.64
CA GLY A 14 20.29 -13.66 14.06
C GLY A 14 21.55 -14.00 13.26
N TYR A 15 22.39 -14.90 13.75
CA TYR A 15 23.58 -15.37 13.02
C TYR A 15 23.17 -16.14 11.76
N THR A 16 22.19 -17.04 11.86
CA THR A 16 21.69 -17.77 10.68
C THR A 16 21.16 -16.82 9.61
N ALA A 17 20.36 -15.81 9.99
CA ALA A 17 19.88 -14.81 9.06
C ALA A 17 21.01 -13.97 8.44
N SER A 18 22.04 -13.62 9.22
CA SER A 18 23.23 -12.92 8.71
C SER A 18 23.97 -13.77 7.67
N ILE A 19 24.17 -15.06 7.95
CA ILE A 19 24.81 -16.00 7.01
C ILE A 19 23.98 -16.18 5.74
N LEU A 20 22.66 -16.36 5.86
CA LEU A 20 21.76 -16.46 4.71
C LEU A 20 21.81 -15.20 3.84
N ALA A 21 21.80 -14.02 4.46
CA ALA A 21 21.95 -12.77 3.73
C ALA A 21 23.32 -12.66 3.02
N ALA A 22 24.40 -13.13 3.68
CA ALA A 22 25.73 -13.17 3.08
C ALA A 22 25.80 -14.19 1.91
N LEU A 23 25.13 -15.33 1.99
CA LEU A 23 25.03 -16.28 0.88
C LEU A 23 24.27 -15.69 -0.31
N ILE A 24 23.19 -14.95 -0.06
CA ILE A 24 22.47 -14.22 -1.11
C ILE A 24 23.38 -13.16 -1.74
N LEU A 25 24.16 -12.42 -0.93
CA LEU A 25 25.16 -11.47 -1.44
C LEU A 25 26.14 -12.15 -2.38
N VAL A 26 26.69 -13.30 -2.01
CA VAL A 26 27.62 -14.07 -2.85
C VAL A 26 26.92 -14.52 -4.14
N GLY A 27 25.70 -15.04 -4.04
CA GLY A 27 24.92 -15.44 -5.22
C GLY A 27 24.72 -14.29 -6.21
N ILE A 28 24.37 -13.10 -5.73
CA ILE A 28 24.24 -11.90 -6.57
C ILE A 28 25.62 -11.45 -7.10
N ALA A 29 26.66 -11.48 -6.29
CA ALA A 29 28.03 -11.11 -6.70
C ALA A 29 28.57 -12.00 -7.82
N LEU A 30 28.19 -13.28 -7.87
CA LEU A 30 28.56 -14.20 -8.95
C LEU A 30 27.94 -13.82 -10.31
N THR A 31 26.89 -12.99 -10.33
CA THR A 31 26.30 -12.49 -11.59
C THR A 31 27.02 -11.26 -12.14
N VAL A 32 27.94 -10.63 -11.38
CA VAL A 32 28.65 -9.41 -11.78
C VAL A 32 29.33 -9.54 -13.16
N PRO A 33 30.13 -10.60 -13.47
CA PRO A 33 30.79 -10.70 -14.75
C PRO A 33 29.78 -10.73 -15.92
N ALA A 34 28.70 -11.50 -15.80
CA ALA A 34 27.69 -11.61 -16.85
C ALA A 34 26.98 -10.28 -17.09
N VAL A 35 26.61 -9.56 -16.00
CA VAL A 35 25.91 -8.28 -16.09
C VAL A 35 26.82 -7.17 -16.65
N VAL A 36 28.09 -7.15 -16.26
CA VAL A 36 29.07 -6.19 -16.78
C VAL A 36 29.35 -6.43 -18.28
N ASP A 37 29.32 -7.70 -18.74
CA ASP A 37 29.41 -8.07 -20.17
C ASP A 37 28.09 -7.78 -20.94
N GLY A 38 27.10 -7.15 -20.35
CA GLY A 38 25.82 -6.82 -20.99
C GLY A 38 24.84 -8.00 -21.10
N ARG A 39 25.05 -9.09 -20.35
CA ARG A 39 24.19 -10.28 -20.34
C ARG A 39 23.39 -10.34 -19.04
N PRO A 40 22.12 -9.85 -18.99
CA PRO A 40 21.29 -9.96 -17.81
C PRO A 40 20.96 -11.42 -17.49
N VAL A 41 20.91 -11.76 -16.20
CA VAL A 41 20.50 -13.10 -15.74
C VAL A 41 19.00 -13.08 -15.51
N LEU A 42 18.29 -14.02 -16.18
CA LEU A 42 16.83 -14.07 -16.19
C LEU A 42 16.33 -15.33 -15.50
N PHE A 43 15.26 -15.20 -14.74
CA PHE A 43 14.52 -16.30 -14.13
C PHE A 43 13.02 -15.97 -14.16
N ALA A 44 12.19 -16.92 -14.60
CA ALA A 44 10.75 -16.76 -14.65
C ALA A 44 10.04 -18.03 -14.18
N LEU A 45 8.93 -17.84 -13.48
CA LEU A 45 8.01 -18.89 -13.05
C LEU A 45 6.59 -18.48 -13.49
N ASP A 46 5.95 -19.31 -14.31
CA ASP A 46 4.58 -19.06 -14.75
C ASP A 46 3.63 -19.18 -13.55
N TRP A 47 2.96 -18.07 -13.22
CA TRP A 47 2.05 -18.00 -12.09
C TRP A 47 0.58 -18.07 -12.52
N ALA A 48 0.18 -17.23 -13.46
CA ALA A 48 -1.18 -17.24 -14.01
C ALA A 48 -1.14 -17.10 -15.55
N PRO A 49 -0.84 -18.19 -16.28
CA PRO A 49 -0.63 -18.15 -17.74
C PRO A 49 -1.85 -17.67 -18.50
N SER A 50 -3.07 -17.97 -18.00
CA SER A 50 -4.34 -17.52 -18.60
C SER A 50 -4.52 -15.99 -18.62
N LEU A 51 -3.82 -15.27 -17.73
CA LEU A 51 -3.81 -13.81 -17.65
C LEU A 51 -2.51 -13.19 -18.20
N GLY A 52 -1.59 -14.00 -18.72
CA GLY A 52 -0.27 -13.56 -19.16
C GLY A 52 0.63 -13.07 -18.01
N ILE A 53 0.39 -13.53 -16.77
CA ILE A 53 1.14 -13.10 -15.58
C ILE A 53 2.13 -14.20 -15.19
N SER A 54 3.41 -13.82 -15.12
CA SER A 54 4.50 -14.64 -14.62
C SER A 54 5.24 -13.95 -13.48
N LEU A 55 5.77 -14.69 -12.52
CA LEU A 55 6.76 -14.19 -11.56
C LEU A 55 8.12 -14.18 -12.25
N ALA A 56 8.44 -13.06 -12.86
CA ALA A 56 9.67 -12.92 -13.65
C ALA A 56 10.67 -12.01 -12.94
N PHE A 57 11.92 -12.46 -12.90
CA PHE A 57 13.02 -11.78 -12.24
C PHE A 57 14.19 -11.58 -13.19
N MET A 58 14.94 -10.50 -13.01
CA MET A 58 16.07 -10.09 -13.82
C MET A 58 17.16 -9.47 -12.97
N VAL A 59 18.40 -9.93 -13.16
CA VAL A 59 19.59 -9.26 -12.62
C VAL A 59 20.25 -8.52 -13.77
N ASP A 60 20.02 -7.20 -13.83
CA ASP A 60 20.70 -6.26 -14.73
C ASP A 60 21.57 -5.28 -13.92
N GLY A 61 22.17 -4.27 -14.55
CA GLY A 61 23.07 -3.36 -13.86
C GLY A 61 22.47 -2.60 -12.69
N LEU A 62 21.23 -2.15 -12.81
CA LEU A 62 20.54 -1.41 -11.73
C LEU A 62 20.11 -2.35 -10.59
N SER A 63 19.48 -3.47 -10.93
CA SER A 63 19.07 -4.48 -9.95
C SER A 63 20.26 -5.12 -9.24
N LEU A 64 21.40 -5.29 -9.92
CA LEU A 64 22.66 -5.74 -9.34
C LEU A 64 23.13 -4.82 -8.21
N ILE A 65 23.20 -3.49 -8.46
CA ILE A 65 23.59 -2.51 -7.44
C ILE A 65 22.67 -2.62 -6.21
N PHE A 66 21.38 -2.62 -6.41
CA PHE A 66 20.42 -2.74 -5.31
C PHE A 66 20.54 -4.09 -4.59
N GLY A 67 20.66 -5.18 -5.33
CA GLY A 67 20.79 -6.51 -4.76
C GLY A 67 22.03 -6.64 -3.87
N LEU A 68 23.19 -6.13 -4.31
CA LEU A 68 24.43 -6.09 -3.51
C LEU A 68 24.26 -5.23 -2.25
N LEU A 69 23.64 -4.06 -2.36
CA LEU A 69 23.40 -3.18 -1.21
C LEU A 69 22.41 -3.78 -0.20
N ILE A 70 21.28 -4.36 -0.68
CA ILE A 70 20.26 -4.95 0.18
C ILE A 70 20.81 -6.16 0.94
N SER A 71 21.48 -7.09 0.27
CA SER A 71 22.00 -8.30 0.88
C SER A 71 23.27 -8.01 1.71
N GLY A 72 24.18 -7.17 1.21
CA GLY A 72 25.42 -6.83 1.90
C GLY A 72 25.20 -6.04 3.17
N ILE A 73 24.46 -4.94 3.11
CA ILE A 73 24.09 -4.18 4.31
C ILE A 73 23.16 -5.00 5.21
N GLY A 74 22.26 -5.82 4.62
CA GLY A 74 21.37 -6.72 5.35
C GLY A 74 22.13 -7.69 6.24
N SER A 75 23.19 -8.34 5.73
CA SER A 75 23.99 -9.28 6.50
C SER A 75 24.61 -8.62 7.75
N LEU A 76 25.13 -7.40 7.59
CA LEU A 76 25.70 -6.63 8.71
C LEU A 76 24.63 -6.17 9.71
N ILE A 77 23.40 -5.88 9.23
CA ILE A 77 22.29 -5.48 10.10
C ILE A 77 21.74 -6.65 10.89
N PHE A 78 21.65 -7.87 10.34
CA PHE A 78 21.30 -9.06 11.12
C PHE A 78 22.32 -9.34 12.22
N LEU A 79 23.61 -9.22 11.90
CA LEU A 79 24.67 -9.32 12.88
C LEU A 79 24.54 -8.25 13.98
N TYR A 80 24.33 -7.01 13.59
CA TYR A 80 24.09 -5.88 14.49
C TYR A 80 22.87 -6.09 15.40
N ALA A 81 21.76 -6.58 14.83
CA ALA A 81 20.52 -6.86 15.55
C ALA A 81 20.73 -7.93 16.64
N THR A 82 21.61 -8.91 16.40
CA THR A 82 21.97 -9.94 17.38
C THR A 82 22.62 -9.34 18.63
N GLY A 83 23.46 -8.31 18.46
CA GLY A 83 24.03 -7.58 19.59
C GLY A 83 23.05 -6.60 20.26
N TYR A 84 22.21 -5.95 19.46
CA TYR A 84 21.30 -4.90 19.93
C TYR A 84 20.03 -5.45 20.62
N MET A 85 19.44 -6.55 20.13
CA MET A 85 18.17 -7.12 20.59
C MET A 85 18.23 -8.61 20.94
N GLY A 86 19.41 -9.24 20.96
CA GLY A 86 19.55 -10.69 21.16
C GLY A 86 18.89 -11.23 22.43
N ASN A 87 18.76 -10.42 23.46
CA ASN A 87 18.12 -10.78 24.73
C ASN A 87 16.60 -10.47 24.76
N HIS A 88 16.02 -9.94 23.66
CA HIS A 88 14.60 -9.58 23.62
C HIS A 88 13.74 -10.85 23.45
N PRO A 89 12.66 -11.06 24.23
CA PRO A 89 11.84 -12.28 24.19
C PRO A 89 11.25 -12.60 22.80
N GLN A 90 11.03 -11.59 21.97
CA GLN A 90 10.47 -11.71 20.63
C GLN A 90 11.52 -11.55 19.52
N PHE A 91 12.81 -11.80 19.81
CA PHE A 91 13.89 -11.60 18.84
C PHE A 91 13.72 -12.47 17.59
N GLY A 92 13.29 -13.74 17.73
CA GLY A 92 13.01 -14.60 16.57
C GLY A 92 11.94 -14.02 15.63
N ARG A 93 10.85 -13.46 16.18
CA ARG A 93 9.82 -12.74 15.39
C ARG A 93 10.40 -11.51 14.70
N PHE A 94 11.28 -10.77 15.36
CA PHE A 94 11.96 -9.62 14.81
C PHE A 94 12.82 -10.01 13.60
N VAL A 95 13.64 -11.04 13.73
CA VAL A 95 14.51 -11.55 12.65
C VAL A 95 13.68 -12.04 11.46
N LEU A 96 12.58 -12.76 11.73
CA LEU A 96 11.67 -13.21 10.68
C LEU A 96 11.08 -12.05 9.88
N PHE A 97 10.57 -11.00 10.54
CA PHE A 97 10.02 -9.83 9.86
C PHE A 97 11.09 -9.07 9.07
N LEU A 98 12.29 -8.95 9.64
CA LEU A 98 13.40 -8.27 8.97
C LEU A 98 13.89 -9.07 7.73
N PHE A 99 13.91 -10.40 7.81
CA PHE A 99 14.26 -11.27 6.69
C PHE A 99 13.17 -11.25 5.61
N ALA A 100 11.89 -11.34 5.99
CA ALA A 100 10.77 -11.20 5.06
C ALA A 100 10.81 -9.85 4.33
N PHE A 101 11.16 -8.78 5.03
CA PHE A 101 11.35 -7.46 4.42
C PHE A 101 12.53 -7.45 3.43
N MET A 102 13.66 -8.09 3.75
CA MET A 102 14.80 -8.23 2.82
C MET A 102 14.39 -8.96 1.55
N VAL A 103 13.70 -10.10 1.68
CA VAL A 103 13.20 -10.87 0.53
C VAL A 103 12.21 -10.05 -0.31
N SER A 104 11.32 -9.31 0.34
CA SER A 104 10.38 -8.42 -0.35
C SER A 104 11.11 -7.33 -1.16
N MET A 105 12.16 -6.74 -0.59
CA MET A 105 12.97 -5.74 -1.29
C MET A 105 13.78 -6.33 -2.44
N LEU A 106 14.34 -7.52 -2.27
CA LEU A 106 15.03 -8.23 -3.35
C LEU A 106 14.06 -8.57 -4.50
N GLY A 107 12.89 -9.12 -4.16
CA GLY A 107 11.86 -9.40 -5.17
C GLY A 107 11.44 -8.15 -5.95
N LEU A 108 11.32 -6.99 -5.27
CA LEU A 108 11.00 -5.71 -5.91
C LEU A 108 12.05 -5.27 -6.91
N VAL A 109 13.33 -5.25 -6.51
CA VAL A 109 14.41 -4.72 -7.35
C VAL A 109 14.84 -5.69 -8.45
N LEU A 110 14.55 -6.97 -8.29
CA LEU A 110 14.82 -8.01 -9.30
C LEU A 110 13.62 -8.24 -10.23
N ALA A 111 12.45 -7.67 -9.97
CA ALA A 111 11.26 -7.86 -10.79
C ALA A 111 11.50 -7.44 -12.25
N ARG A 112 11.13 -8.33 -13.19
CA ARG A 112 11.20 -8.10 -14.63
C ARG A 112 9.89 -7.58 -15.22
N ASP A 113 8.75 -7.82 -14.55
CA ASP A 113 7.44 -7.32 -14.99
C ASP A 113 6.78 -6.41 -13.93
N LEU A 114 5.84 -5.57 -14.38
CA LEU A 114 5.17 -4.57 -13.55
C LEU A 114 4.31 -5.20 -12.44
N ILE A 115 3.71 -6.37 -12.67
CA ILE A 115 2.85 -7.04 -11.70
C ILE A 115 3.68 -7.69 -10.60
N THR A 116 4.77 -8.38 -10.95
CA THR A 116 5.75 -8.89 -9.98
C THR A 116 6.33 -7.74 -9.15
N LEU A 117 6.68 -6.61 -9.79
CA LEU A 117 7.18 -5.42 -9.10
C LEU A 117 6.15 -4.89 -8.10
N PHE A 118 4.87 -4.78 -8.50
CA PHE A 118 3.80 -4.33 -7.62
C PHE A 118 3.56 -5.28 -6.45
N LEU A 119 3.56 -6.59 -6.68
CA LEU A 119 3.41 -7.59 -5.62
C LEU A 119 4.45 -7.38 -4.51
N PHE A 120 5.73 -7.30 -4.89
CA PHE A 120 6.80 -7.09 -3.92
C PHE A 120 6.82 -5.67 -3.35
N TRP A 121 6.32 -4.67 -4.09
CA TRP A 121 6.11 -3.31 -3.59
C TRP A 121 5.16 -3.29 -2.38
N GLU A 122 4.04 -3.99 -2.48
CA GLU A 122 3.09 -4.08 -1.36
C GLU A 122 3.62 -4.97 -0.23
N LEU A 123 4.32 -6.06 -0.53
CA LEU A 123 4.98 -6.85 0.51
C LEU A 123 6.00 -6.04 1.31
N THR A 124 6.72 -5.07 0.68
CA THR A 124 7.57 -4.15 1.43
C THR A 124 6.78 -3.19 2.33
N SER A 125 5.58 -2.77 1.93
CA SER A 125 4.70 -1.93 2.77
C SER A 125 4.23 -2.69 4.00
N ILE A 126 3.77 -3.94 3.83
CA ILE A 126 3.28 -4.80 4.91
C ILE A 126 4.41 -5.14 5.89
N THR A 127 5.55 -5.60 5.38
CA THR A 127 6.68 -6.01 6.24
C THR A 127 7.30 -4.84 6.98
N SER A 128 7.38 -3.65 6.36
CA SER A 128 7.82 -2.44 7.04
C SER A 128 6.84 -1.97 8.12
N TYR A 129 5.52 -2.10 7.90
CA TYR A 129 4.51 -1.83 8.93
C TYR A 129 4.72 -2.71 10.16
N LEU A 130 4.96 -4.02 9.97
CA LEU A 130 5.24 -4.97 11.07
C LEU A 130 6.52 -4.61 11.83
N LEU A 131 7.53 -4.09 11.12
CA LEU A 131 8.81 -3.68 11.71
C LEU A 131 8.72 -2.34 12.44
N ILE A 132 8.04 -1.33 11.89
CA ILE A 132 7.88 -0.02 12.52
C ILE A 132 7.01 -0.15 13.78
N GLY A 133 5.95 -0.96 13.69
CA GLY A 133 5.05 -1.28 14.79
C GLY A 133 5.48 -2.45 15.66
N PHE A 134 6.76 -2.84 15.65
CA PHE A 134 7.26 -4.01 16.38
C PHE A 134 6.94 -3.93 17.87
N ASP A 135 7.15 -2.78 18.49
CA ASP A 135 6.67 -2.47 19.85
C ASP A 135 5.17 -2.10 19.81
N HIS A 136 4.33 -3.14 19.65
CA HIS A 136 2.89 -2.99 19.52
C HIS A 136 2.18 -2.52 20.79
N ASN A 137 2.83 -2.54 21.96
CA ASN A 137 2.30 -1.99 23.20
C ASN A 137 2.39 -0.45 23.23
N ASN A 138 3.30 0.12 22.47
CA ASN A 138 3.48 1.56 22.38
C ASN A 138 2.46 2.20 21.39
N PRO A 139 1.51 3.04 21.86
CA PRO A 139 0.51 3.67 21.00
C PRO A 139 1.12 4.54 19.90
N ARG A 140 2.27 5.20 20.19
CA ARG A 140 2.97 6.04 19.21
C ARG A 140 3.58 5.19 18.10
N ALA A 141 4.18 4.03 18.43
CA ALA A 141 4.72 3.12 17.42
C ALA A 141 3.60 2.59 16.50
N ARG A 142 2.44 2.21 17.07
CA ARG A 142 1.28 1.77 16.28
C ARG A 142 0.76 2.85 15.33
N ARG A 143 0.57 4.10 15.84
CA ARG A 143 0.13 5.23 14.99
C ARG A 143 1.11 5.48 13.85
N ASN A 144 2.39 5.53 14.14
CA ASN A 144 3.42 5.82 13.15
C ASN A 144 3.57 4.71 12.12
N ALA A 145 3.44 3.45 12.53
CA ALA A 145 3.41 2.30 11.61
C ALA A 145 2.20 2.37 10.67
N LEU A 146 1.00 2.62 11.22
CA LEU A 146 -0.22 2.76 10.44
C LEU A 146 -0.13 3.94 9.45
N GLN A 147 0.41 5.09 9.88
CA GLN A 147 0.65 6.24 9.02
C GLN A 147 1.57 5.87 7.84
N ALA A 148 2.72 5.25 8.12
CA ALA A 148 3.65 4.82 7.07
C ALA A 148 2.99 3.85 6.09
N MET A 149 2.22 2.87 6.59
CA MET A 149 1.51 1.90 5.75
C MET A 149 0.44 2.58 4.88
N LEU A 150 -0.44 3.40 5.46
CA LEU A 150 -1.53 4.04 4.72
C LEU A 150 -1.02 4.99 3.63
N VAL A 151 0.04 5.76 3.92
CA VAL A 151 0.65 6.66 2.92
C VAL A 151 1.30 5.84 1.79
N THR A 152 2.10 4.82 2.12
CA THR A 152 2.83 4.06 1.10
C THR A 152 1.95 3.09 0.33
N ALA A 153 0.95 2.45 0.97
CA ALA A 153 0.00 1.59 0.28
C ALA A 153 -1.01 2.39 -0.55
N GLY A 154 -1.46 3.57 -0.06
CA GLY A 154 -2.29 4.47 -0.87
C GLY A 154 -1.59 4.91 -2.17
N GLY A 155 -0.30 5.25 -2.07
CA GLY A 155 0.53 5.49 -3.26
C GLY A 155 0.77 4.23 -4.11
N GLY A 156 0.87 3.05 -3.48
CA GLY A 156 0.99 1.77 -4.17
C GLY A 156 -0.24 1.42 -5.00
N LEU A 157 -1.45 1.69 -4.49
CA LEU A 157 -2.69 1.51 -5.27
C LEU A 157 -2.76 2.46 -6.47
N ALA A 158 -2.31 3.71 -6.33
CA ALA A 158 -2.16 4.62 -7.46
C ALA A 158 -1.14 4.08 -8.47
N LEU A 159 -0.01 3.54 -8.00
CA LEU A 159 1.00 2.90 -8.83
C LEU A 159 0.43 1.71 -9.63
N LEU A 160 -0.38 0.86 -8.99
CA LEU A 160 -1.05 -0.26 -9.68
C LEU A 160 -1.90 0.23 -10.83
N ALA A 161 -2.71 1.27 -10.61
CA ALA A 161 -3.50 1.87 -11.68
C ALA A 161 -2.59 2.41 -12.80
N GLY A 162 -1.47 3.06 -12.46
CA GLY A 162 -0.47 3.50 -13.42
C GLY A 162 0.15 2.34 -14.21
N PHE A 163 0.45 1.22 -13.57
CA PHE A 163 0.98 0.01 -14.22
C PHE A 163 -0.03 -0.65 -15.16
N ILE A 164 -1.31 -0.69 -14.77
CA ILE A 164 -2.39 -1.20 -15.65
C ILE A 164 -2.51 -0.33 -16.89
N LEU A 165 -2.52 0.99 -16.74
CA LEU A 165 -2.56 1.90 -17.89
C LEU A 165 -1.31 1.77 -18.77
N MET A 166 -0.12 1.59 -18.15
CA MET A 166 1.14 1.40 -18.86
C MET A 166 1.13 0.09 -19.66
N GLY A 167 0.70 -1.02 -19.04
CA GLY A 167 0.54 -2.30 -19.72
C GLY A 167 -0.48 -2.27 -20.86
N THR A 168 -1.59 -1.52 -20.66
CA THR A 168 -2.59 -1.30 -21.73
C THR A 168 -2.00 -0.52 -22.89
N ALA A 169 -1.21 0.52 -22.63
CA ALA A 169 -0.59 1.35 -23.65
C ALA A 169 0.54 0.62 -24.40
N ALA A 170 1.30 -0.24 -23.70
CA ALA A 170 2.43 -0.98 -24.27
C ALA A 170 2.05 -2.36 -24.85
N GLY A 171 0.83 -2.86 -24.56
CA GLY A 171 0.38 -4.19 -25.01
C GLY A 171 0.89 -5.35 -24.15
N GLY A 172 1.50 -5.10 -23.00
CA GLY A 172 2.05 -6.10 -22.08
C GLY A 172 2.64 -5.51 -20.82
N TYR A 173 3.02 -6.36 -19.86
CA TYR A 173 3.56 -5.95 -18.57
C TYR A 173 5.08 -6.20 -18.41
N ASP A 174 5.75 -6.78 -19.41
CA ASP A 174 7.20 -7.02 -19.37
C ASP A 174 7.97 -5.68 -19.46
N LEU A 175 8.84 -5.44 -18.48
CA LEU A 175 9.62 -4.19 -18.41
C LEU A 175 10.56 -4.02 -19.60
N ALA A 176 11.15 -5.08 -20.13
CA ALA A 176 12.06 -4.97 -21.27
C ALA A 176 11.32 -4.46 -22.52
N GLU A 177 10.10 -4.96 -22.75
CA GLU A 177 9.25 -4.51 -23.85
C GLU A 177 8.79 -3.05 -23.66
N ILE A 178 8.41 -2.70 -22.43
CA ILE A 178 7.97 -1.33 -22.08
C ILE A 178 9.11 -0.32 -22.25
N LEU A 179 10.34 -0.67 -21.83
CA LEU A 179 11.48 0.25 -21.84
C LEU A 179 12.08 0.43 -23.24
N THR A 180 11.95 -0.55 -24.14
CA THR A 180 12.50 -0.51 -25.51
C THR A 180 11.44 -0.34 -26.59
N GLY A 181 10.17 -0.41 -26.24
CA GLY A 181 9.03 -0.30 -27.15
C GLY A 181 8.77 1.11 -27.69
N PRO A 182 7.79 1.28 -28.62
CA PRO A 182 7.39 2.58 -29.11
C PRO A 182 6.95 3.47 -27.94
N GLY A 183 7.47 4.70 -27.91
CA GLY A 183 7.44 5.59 -26.75
C GLY A 183 6.07 5.78 -26.11
N LEU A 184 5.94 5.41 -24.85
CA LEU A 184 4.79 5.77 -24.01
C LEU A 184 4.56 7.28 -23.97
N GLN A 185 5.59 8.07 -24.27
CA GLN A 185 5.57 9.53 -24.26
C GLN A 185 4.60 10.12 -25.29
N ASP A 186 4.36 9.42 -26.40
CA ASP A 186 3.42 9.85 -27.47
C ASP A 186 1.99 9.34 -27.23
N SER A 187 1.77 8.52 -26.22
CA SER A 187 0.45 7.99 -25.86
C SER A 187 -0.42 9.06 -25.19
N SER A 188 -1.70 9.08 -25.51
CA SER A 188 -2.70 9.90 -24.81
C SER A 188 -2.81 9.55 -23.30
N LEU A 189 -2.35 8.38 -22.90
CA LEU A 189 -2.33 7.91 -21.52
C LEU A 189 -1.07 8.34 -20.75
N TYR A 190 -0.08 8.98 -21.42
CA TYR A 190 1.19 9.38 -20.75
C TYR A 190 0.98 10.23 -19.50
N GLY A 191 0.15 11.28 -19.59
CA GLY A 191 -0.13 12.16 -18.46
C GLY A 191 -0.70 11.43 -17.24
N PRO A 192 -1.80 10.68 -17.37
CA PRO A 192 -2.32 9.83 -16.29
C PRO A 192 -1.31 8.82 -15.75
N ILE A 193 -0.56 8.11 -16.60
CA ILE A 193 0.49 7.17 -16.21
C ILE A 193 1.54 7.89 -15.36
N LEU A 194 2.05 9.02 -15.84
CA LEU A 194 3.07 9.80 -15.15
C LEU A 194 2.62 10.20 -13.74
N VAL A 195 1.43 10.77 -13.59
CA VAL A 195 0.89 11.21 -12.30
C VAL A 195 0.77 10.03 -11.33
N LEU A 196 0.21 8.90 -11.77
CA LEU A 196 -0.02 7.72 -10.94
C LEU A 196 1.30 7.06 -10.50
N VAL A 197 2.26 6.93 -11.41
CA VAL A 197 3.61 6.42 -11.10
C VAL A 197 4.34 7.34 -10.13
N LEU A 198 4.28 8.66 -10.36
CA LEU A 198 4.91 9.63 -9.45
C LEU A 198 4.28 9.63 -8.06
N LEU A 199 2.96 9.48 -7.93
CA LEU A 199 2.31 9.32 -6.62
C LEU A 199 2.87 8.10 -5.88
N GLY A 200 2.99 6.95 -6.55
CA GLY A 200 3.59 5.76 -5.96
C GLY A 200 5.04 5.98 -5.53
N ALA A 201 5.87 6.52 -6.41
CA ALA A 201 7.29 6.76 -6.13
C ALA A 201 7.50 7.79 -5.01
N PHE A 202 6.73 8.89 -5.01
CA PHE A 202 6.88 9.99 -4.05
C PHE A 202 6.42 9.60 -2.64
N THR A 203 5.33 8.85 -2.52
CA THR A 203 4.88 8.33 -1.23
C THR A 203 5.89 7.35 -0.62
N LYS A 204 6.45 6.44 -1.41
CA LYS A 204 7.42 5.44 -0.96
C LYS A 204 8.79 6.06 -0.63
N SER A 205 9.27 7.00 -1.45
CA SER A 205 10.53 7.73 -1.23
C SER A 205 10.36 9.02 -0.44
N ALA A 206 9.21 9.20 0.20
CA ALA A 206 8.91 10.31 1.10
C ALA A 206 9.26 11.69 0.51
N GLN A 207 8.93 11.93 -0.77
CA GLN A 207 9.10 13.25 -1.38
C GLN A 207 8.03 14.22 -0.87
N PHE A 208 8.33 15.51 -0.86
CA PHE A 208 7.32 16.53 -0.55
C PHE A 208 6.12 16.40 -1.51
N PRO A 209 4.86 16.43 -0.99
CA PRO A 209 4.43 16.70 0.38
C PRO A 209 4.35 15.47 1.31
N PHE A 210 4.67 14.27 0.84
CA PHE A 210 4.48 12.99 1.57
C PHE A 210 5.64 12.64 2.52
N HIS A 211 6.54 13.56 2.84
CA HIS A 211 7.77 13.29 3.61
C HIS A 211 7.54 13.01 5.11
N PHE A 212 6.40 13.40 5.67
CA PHE A 212 6.15 13.44 7.12
C PHE A 212 6.16 12.07 7.81
N TRP A 213 5.85 10.98 7.10
CA TRP A 213 5.83 9.65 7.70
C TRP A 213 7.22 9.10 8.03
N LEU A 214 8.25 9.50 7.27
CA LEU A 214 9.59 8.93 7.41
C LEU A 214 10.25 9.30 8.75
N PRO A 215 10.27 10.56 9.23
CA PRO A 215 10.74 10.89 10.57
C PRO A 215 9.93 10.19 11.67
N ASN A 216 8.62 9.99 11.49
CA ASN A 216 7.77 9.28 12.43
C ASN A 216 8.08 7.78 12.48
N ALA A 217 8.54 7.19 11.39
CA ALA A 217 9.00 5.80 11.34
C ALA A 217 10.23 5.52 12.21
N MET A 218 10.91 6.55 12.73
CA MET A 218 12.01 6.41 13.69
C MET A 218 11.58 5.84 15.05
N ALA A 219 10.30 5.62 15.29
CA ALA A 219 9.79 4.85 16.43
C ALA A 219 10.24 3.37 16.41
N ALA A 220 10.60 2.85 15.24
CA ALA A 220 11.13 1.49 15.05
C ALA A 220 12.44 1.25 15.84
N PRO A 221 12.78 0.00 16.19
CA PRO A 221 14.13 -0.34 16.70
C PRO A 221 15.24 0.11 15.74
N THR A 222 16.41 0.42 16.27
CA THR A 222 17.50 1.01 15.47
C THR A 222 17.96 0.13 14.28
N PRO A 223 18.09 -1.22 14.40
CA PRO A 223 18.41 -2.06 13.24
C PRO A 223 17.41 -1.92 12.08
N VAL A 224 16.12 -1.78 12.40
CA VAL A 224 15.08 -1.53 11.40
C VAL A 224 15.30 -0.19 10.70
N SER A 225 15.50 0.89 11.47
CA SER A 225 15.76 2.22 10.89
C SER A 225 17.03 2.24 10.04
N ALA A 226 18.09 1.54 10.48
CA ALA A 226 19.33 1.40 9.73
C ALA A 226 19.07 0.72 8.36
N TYR A 227 18.23 -0.32 8.31
CA TYR A 227 17.96 -1.05 7.07
C TYR A 227 16.99 -0.31 6.15
N LEU A 228 15.83 0.10 6.69
CA LEU A 228 14.76 0.74 5.90
C LEU A 228 15.23 2.04 5.22
N HIS A 229 16.09 2.81 5.89
CA HIS A 229 16.43 4.16 5.46
C HIS A 229 17.81 4.29 4.81
N SER A 230 18.65 3.23 4.82
CA SER A 230 19.96 3.25 4.15
C SER A 230 19.94 2.60 2.78
N ALA A 231 19.46 1.35 2.67
CA ALA A 231 19.63 0.54 1.48
C ALA A 231 18.32 0.08 0.82
N THR A 232 17.17 0.21 1.52
CA THR A 232 15.95 -0.53 1.15
C THR A 232 14.72 0.35 0.93
N MET A 233 13.69 0.28 1.79
CA MET A 233 12.32 0.77 1.59
C MET A 233 12.22 2.14 0.91
N VAL A 234 12.89 3.14 1.48
CA VAL A 234 12.78 4.52 1.00
C VAL A 234 13.44 4.75 -0.36
N LYS A 235 14.26 3.80 -0.80
CA LYS A 235 14.90 3.83 -2.11
C LYS A 235 14.08 3.13 -3.20
N ALA A 236 13.02 2.41 -2.84
CA ALA A 236 12.15 1.74 -3.81
C ALA A 236 11.52 2.74 -4.80
N GLY A 237 11.11 3.94 -4.33
CA GLY A 237 10.57 4.96 -5.23
C GLY A 237 11.62 5.53 -6.17
N VAL A 238 12.83 5.86 -5.69
CA VAL A 238 13.91 6.34 -6.59
C VAL A 238 14.42 5.22 -7.50
N TYR A 239 14.40 3.94 -7.06
CA TYR A 239 14.62 2.79 -7.94
C TYR A 239 13.61 2.75 -9.07
N LEU A 240 12.31 2.89 -8.75
CA LEU A 240 11.24 2.90 -9.74
C LEU A 240 11.40 4.05 -10.75
N LEU A 241 11.74 5.26 -10.27
CA LEU A 241 12.01 6.40 -11.14
C LEU A 241 13.20 6.15 -12.05
N ALA A 242 14.30 5.57 -11.54
CA ALA A 242 15.44 5.21 -12.35
C ALA A 242 15.08 4.10 -13.36
N ARG A 243 14.34 3.06 -12.92
CA ARG A 243 13.92 1.93 -13.77
C ARG A 243 13.03 2.38 -14.93
N LEU A 244 12.10 3.30 -14.69
CA LEU A 244 11.16 3.79 -15.69
C LEU A 244 11.68 5.03 -16.44
N HIS A 245 12.89 5.51 -16.14
CA HIS A 245 13.48 6.68 -16.81
C HIS A 245 13.53 6.54 -18.35
N PRO A 246 13.90 5.38 -18.94
CA PRO A 246 13.93 5.25 -20.40
C PRO A 246 12.54 5.40 -21.03
N ALA A 247 11.48 4.93 -20.36
CA ALA A 247 10.11 4.96 -20.90
C ALA A 247 9.36 6.27 -20.63
N LEU A 248 9.58 6.90 -19.47
CA LEU A 248 8.82 8.08 -19.02
C LEU A 248 9.66 9.36 -19.00
N GLY A 249 10.99 9.26 -19.00
CA GLY A 249 11.92 10.40 -18.94
C GLY A 249 11.99 11.19 -20.24
N GLY A 250 12.78 12.30 -20.23
CA GLY A 250 13.00 13.12 -21.43
C GLY A 250 11.91 14.14 -21.75
N THR A 251 10.74 14.07 -21.13
CA THR A 251 9.67 15.07 -21.29
C THR A 251 9.84 16.25 -20.33
N MET A 252 9.29 17.41 -20.71
CA MET A 252 9.28 18.58 -19.82
C MET A 252 8.51 18.30 -18.53
N ALA A 253 7.39 17.56 -18.59
CA ALA A 253 6.58 17.22 -17.44
C ALA A 253 7.37 16.38 -16.43
N TRP A 254 8.12 15.36 -16.87
CA TRP A 254 9.02 14.58 -16.05
C TRP A 254 10.10 15.47 -15.42
N SER A 255 10.83 16.19 -16.26
CA SER A 255 11.99 16.99 -15.81
C SER A 255 11.61 18.06 -14.79
N VAL A 256 10.56 18.84 -15.05
CA VAL A 256 10.13 19.90 -14.13
C VAL A 256 9.60 19.31 -12.82
N THR A 257 8.79 18.26 -12.88
CA THR A 257 8.18 17.67 -11.68
C THR A 257 9.24 17.05 -10.76
N LEU A 258 10.15 16.24 -11.31
CA LEU A 258 11.20 15.62 -10.50
C LEU A 258 12.23 16.64 -9.97
N ALA A 259 12.66 17.59 -10.81
CA ALA A 259 13.59 18.61 -10.38
C ALA A 259 13.01 19.46 -9.24
N THR A 260 11.75 19.90 -9.37
CA THR A 260 11.09 20.74 -8.37
C THR A 260 10.82 19.96 -7.08
N ALA A 261 10.17 18.79 -7.16
CA ALA A 261 9.85 17.99 -5.99
C ALA A 261 11.13 17.55 -5.26
N GLY A 262 12.15 17.12 -6.02
CA GLY A 262 13.42 16.70 -5.46
C GLY A 262 14.18 17.85 -4.78
N ALA A 263 14.25 19.03 -5.42
CA ALA A 263 14.91 20.21 -4.86
C ALA A 263 14.21 20.70 -3.58
N VAL A 264 12.87 20.83 -3.60
CA VAL A 264 12.08 21.21 -2.43
C VAL A 264 12.29 20.21 -1.29
N THR A 265 12.24 18.91 -1.57
CA THR A 265 12.47 17.87 -0.56
C THR A 265 13.88 17.96 0.01
N ALA A 266 14.91 18.11 -0.83
CA ALA A 266 16.30 18.16 -0.39
C ALA A 266 16.57 19.36 0.50
N VAL A 267 16.14 20.55 0.10
CA VAL A 267 16.38 21.80 0.86
C VAL A 267 15.57 21.80 2.16
N LEU A 268 14.26 21.50 2.11
CA LEU A 268 13.40 21.48 3.29
C LEU A 268 13.91 20.47 4.33
N ALA A 269 14.24 19.26 3.88
CA ALA A 269 14.76 18.22 4.76
C ALA A 269 16.09 18.61 5.41
N SER A 270 17.00 19.27 4.68
CA SER A 270 18.28 19.73 5.22
C SER A 270 18.11 20.81 6.29
N VAL A 271 17.19 21.75 6.09
CA VAL A 271 16.83 22.76 7.10
C VAL A 271 16.24 22.10 8.34
N LEU A 272 15.34 21.14 8.18
CA LEU A 272 14.72 20.42 9.29
C LEU A 272 15.73 19.54 10.04
N ALA A 273 16.73 18.94 9.35
CA ALA A 273 17.79 18.15 9.96
C ALA A 273 18.65 18.96 10.95
N MET A 274 18.99 20.22 10.60
CA MET A 274 19.77 21.11 11.46
C MET A 274 19.10 21.45 12.80
N ARG A 275 17.78 21.29 12.89
CA ARG A 275 16.99 21.61 14.08
C ARG A 275 16.78 20.42 15.01
N GLN A 276 17.17 19.22 14.59
CA GLN A 276 16.90 18.03 15.40
C GLN A 276 17.87 17.94 16.59
N SER A 277 17.29 17.69 17.76
CA SER A 277 18.04 17.36 18.96
C SER A 277 18.29 15.85 19.14
N ASP A 278 17.51 15.00 18.50
CA ASP A 278 17.67 13.54 18.47
C ASP A 278 18.49 13.13 17.24
N LEU A 279 19.62 12.42 17.46
CA LEU A 279 20.52 11.97 16.40
C LEU A 279 19.81 11.11 15.35
N LYS A 280 18.88 10.25 15.79
CA LYS A 280 18.13 9.36 14.88
C LYS A 280 17.16 10.16 14.00
N GLN A 281 16.54 11.20 14.54
CA GLN A 281 15.69 12.13 13.78
C GLN A 281 16.53 12.97 12.80
N ALA A 282 17.69 13.45 13.21
CA ALA A 282 18.60 14.16 12.29
C ALA A 282 18.98 13.27 11.10
N LEU A 283 19.29 11.99 11.34
CA LEU A 283 19.59 11.04 10.27
C LEU A 283 18.38 10.75 9.37
N ALA A 284 17.16 10.78 9.89
CA ALA A 284 15.94 10.62 9.08
C ALA A 284 15.78 11.78 8.09
N TYR A 285 15.93 13.02 8.55
CA TYR A 285 15.85 14.20 7.67
C TYR A 285 16.99 14.26 6.66
N THR A 286 18.21 13.84 7.04
CA THR A 286 19.30 13.74 6.07
C THR A 286 19.11 12.60 5.06
N THR A 287 18.29 11.59 5.36
CA THR A 287 17.86 10.61 4.37
C THR A 287 16.87 11.22 3.36
N LEU A 288 15.91 12.02 3.83
CA LEU A 288 15.00 12.77 2.94
C LEU A 288 15.76 13.70 1.99
N MET A 289 16.78 14.40 2.51
CA MET A 289 17.66 15.24 1.67
C MET A 289 18.29 14.42 0.54
N ALA A 290 18.88 13.27 0.87
CA ALA A 290 19.54 12.44 -0.14
C ALA A 290 18.55 11.89 -1.18
N LEU A 291 17.37 11.45 -0.75
CA LEU A 291 16.31 10.99 -1.66
C LEU A 291 15.81 12.13 -2.57
N GLY A 292 15.64 13.33 -2.02
CA GLY A 292 15.31 14.51 -2.81
C GLY A 292 16.39 14.83 -3.85
N THR A 293 17.67 14.77 -3.46
CA THR A 293 18.79 14.99 -4.39
C THR A 293 18.82 13.95 -5.51
N ILE A 294 18.61 12.65 -5.20
CA ILE A 294 18.55 11.59 -6.22
C ILE A 294 17.35 11.82 -7.15
N THR A 295 16.17 12.14 -6.60
CA THR A 295 14.98 12.45 -7.41
C THR A 295 15.23 13.65 -8.34
N MET A 296 15.85 14.71 -7.83
CA MET A 296 16.23 15.88 -8.61
C MET A 296 17.17 15.53 -9.77
N LEU A 297 18.17 14.68 -9.55
CA LEU A 297 19.11 14.25 -10.58
C LEU A 297 18.48 13.35 -11.64
N LEU A 298 17.50 12.50 -11.26
CA LEU A 298 16.74 11.67 -12.20
C LEU A 298 15.79 12.48 -13.12
N ALA A 299 15.63 13.76 -12.87
CA ALA A 299 14.96 14.68 -13.79
C ALA A 299 15.79 14.96 -15.06
N GLY A 300 17.12 14.79 -14.99
CA GLY A 300 18.04 15.02 -16.11
C GLY A 300 18.08 13.85 -17.08
N ALA A 301 18.27 14.15 -18.36
CA ALA A 301 18.48 13.13 -19.41
C ALA A 301 19.96 12.89 -19.73
N HIS A 302 20.87 13.74 -19.23
CA HIS A 302 22.28 13.65 -19.54
C HIS A 302 22.98 12.57 -18.70
N PRO A 303 23.93 11.78 -19.27
CA PRO A 303 24.65 10.72 -18.56
C PRO A 303 25.30 11.15 -17.24
N TYR A 304 25.80 12.37 -17.13
CA TYR A 304 26.37 12.88 -15.88
C TYR A 304 25.37 12.98 -14.74
N ALA A 305 24.14 13.44 -15.00
CA ALA A 305 23.10 13.54 -13.98
C ALA A 305 22.67 12.16 -13.49
N LEU A 306 22.50 11.20 -14.42
CA LEU A 306 22.10 9.83 -14.10
C LEU A 306 23.24 9.06 -13.40
N THR A 307 24.51 9.23 -13.84
CA THR A 307 25.68 8.68 -13.14
C THR A 307 25.74 9.21 -11.71
N ALA A 308 25.51 10.52 -11.53
CA ALA A 308 25.46 11.14 -10.20
C ALA A 308 24.36 10.52 -9.31
N ALA A 309 23.15 10.32 -9.86
CA ALA A 309 22.05 9.72 -9.12
C ALA A 309 22.38 8.31 -8.64
N VAL A 310 22.88 7.44 -9.53
CA VAL A 310 23.24 6.05 -9.22
C VAL A 310 24.43 5.99 -8.25
N THR A 311 25.48 6.80 -8.48
CA THR A 311 26.66 6.84 -7.60
C THR A 311 26.28 7.36 -6.22
N PHE A 312 25.51 8.44 -6.13
CA PHE A 312 25.11 9.01 -4.85
C PHE A 312 24.17 8.08 -4.07
N LEU A 313 23.37 7.24 -4.74
CA LEU A 313 22.58 6.19 -4.11
C LEU A 313 23.48 5.17 -3.39
N ILE A 314 24.61 4.77 -4.00
CA ILE A 314 25.59 3.85 -3.37
C ILE A 314 26.26 4.57 -2.18
N VAL A 315 26.80 5.77 -2.40
CA VAL A 315 27.43 6.60 -1.37
C VAL A 315 26.54 6.75 -0.15
N HIS A 316 25.29 7.16 -0.37
CA HIS A 316 24.30 7.34 0.69
C HIS A 316 24.03 6.03 1.45
N SER A 317 23.98 4.86 0.76
CA SER A 317 23.75 3.59 1.41
C SER A 317 24.83 3.26 2.44
N LEU A 318 26.09 3.42 2.05
CA LEU A 318 27.24 3.06 2.89
C LEU A 318 27.32 3.92 4.17
N TYR A 319 27.39 5.24 4.02
CA TYR A 319 27.55 6.09 5.19
C TYR A 319 26.28 6.10 6.07
N LYS A 320 25.09 5.99 5.47
CA LYS A 320 23.84 6.06 6.23
C LYS A 320 23.62 4.83 7.10
N ALA A 321 23.89 3.62 6.57
CA ALA A 321 23.81 2.40 7.35
C ALA A 321 24.81 2.44 8.51
N SER A 322 26.06 2.87 8.26
CA SER A 322 27.06 3.06 9.30
C SER A 322 26.56 4.01 10.39
N LEU A 323 26.08 5.22 10.02
CA LEU A 323 25.66 6.23 10.98
C LEU A 323 24.43 5.84 11.81
N PHE A 324 23.42 5.16 11.23
CA PHE A 324 22.32 4.64 12.04
C PHE A 324 22.78 3.60 13.06
N MET A 325 23.68 2.70 12.68
CA MET A 325 24.25 1.72 13.60
C MET A 325 25.13 2.39 14.67
N VAL A 326 25.91 3.43 14.33
CA VAL A 326 26.63 4.27 15.28
C VAL A 326 25.67 4.91 16.30
N VAL A 327 24.58 5.54 15.82
CA VAL A 327 23.59 6.15 16.72
C VAL A 327 22.96 5.12 17.65
N GLY A 328 22.72 3.90 17.17
CA GLY A 328 22.24 2.83 18.02
C GLY A 328 23.27 2.32 19.02
N ALA A 329 24.56 2.29 18.68
CA ALA A 329 25.64 1.97 19.61
C ALA A 329 25.77 3.06 20.70
N VAL A 330 25.66 4.33 20.35
CA VAL A 330 25.61 5.46 21.30
C VAL A 330 24.41 5.33 22.23
N ASP A 331 23.21 5.06 21.70
CA ASP A 331 21.99 4.88 22.49
C ASP A 331 22.13 3.72 23.48
N HIS A 332 22.69 2.59 23.03
CA HIS A 332 22.95 1.42 23.86
C HIS A 332 23.97 1.69 24.98
N GLY A 333 25.09 2.36 24.66
CA GLY A 333 26.17 2.61 25.60
C GLY A 333 25.92 3.77 26.56
N THR A 334 25.03 4.74 26.23
CA THR A 334 24.80 5.94 27.04
C THR A 334 23.37 6.08 27.58
N GLY A 335 22.40 5.36 27.03
CA GLY A 335 20.98 5.49 27.35
C GLY A 335 20.31 6.73 26.78
N THR A 336 20.96 7.46 25.85
CA THR A 336 20.38 8.66 25.24
C THR A 336 20.89 8.92 23.83
N ARG A 337 20.04 9.53 22.99
CA ARG A 337 20.36 10.00 21.63
C ARG A 337 20.31 11.52 21.50
N LYS A 338 20.05 12.22 22.60
CA LYS A 338 19.94 13.69 22.57
C LYS A 338 21.31 14.33 22.50
N VAL A 339 21.58 15.05 21.41
CA VAL A 339 22.86 15.75 21.14
C VAL A 339 23.30 16.62 22.31
N GLU A 340 22.36 17.28 22.98
CA GLU A 340 22.62 18.18 24.12
C GLU A 340 23.14 17.45 25.38
N ARG A 341 22.88 16.14 25.47
CA ARG A 341 23.28 15.28 26.60
C ARG A 341 24.47 14.37 26.26
N LEU A 342 25.14 14.62 25.13
CA LEU A 342 26.27 13.83 24.65
C LEU A 342 27.50 14.73 24.50
N GLY A 343 28.64 14.28 25.01
CA GLY A 343 29.93 14.97 24.89
C GLY A 343 31.07 14.12 25.42
N GLY A 344 32.26 14.24 24.82
CA GLY A 344 33.48 13.59 25.28
C GLY A 344 33.52 12.06 25.24
N LEU A 345 32.62 11.42 24.43
CA LEU A 345 32.48 9.96 24.37
C LEU A 345 33.67 9.25 23.68
N GLY A 346 34.52 9.97 22.92
CA GLY A 346 35.54 9.37 22.09
C GLY A 346 36.57 8.48 22.86
N ARG A 347 36.80 8.76 24.17
CA ARG A 347 37.66 7.91 24.99
C ARG A 347 36.97 6.61 25.47
N ALA A 348 35.66 6.69 25.75
CA ALA A 348 34.88 5.55 26.22
C ALA A 348 34.38 4.66 25.06
N MET A 349 34.22 5.24 23.86
CA MET A 349 33.68 4.56 22.69
C MET A 349 34.58 4.84 21.45
N PRO A 350 35.86 4.43 21.45
CA PRO A 350 36.82 4.81 20.40
C PRO A 350 36.49 4.23 19.02
N VAL A 351 36.02 2.97 18.94
CA VAL A 351 35.66 2.34 17.65
C VAL A 351 34.41 2.99 17.07
N THR A 352 33.41 3.22 17.91
CA THR A 352 32.17 3.93 17.53
C THR A 352 32.50 5.36 17.06
N ALA A 353 33.40 6.08 17.74
CA ALA A 353 33.83 7.42 17.37
C ALA A 353 34.56 7.44 16.01
N ALA A 354 35.47 6.50 15.77
CA ALA A 354 36.19 6.38 14.50
C ALA A 354 35.21 6.10 13.33
N ALA A 355 34.29 5.14 13.50
CA ALA A 355 33.27 4.85 12.50
C ALA A 355 32.36 6.06 12.24
N ALA A 356 31.97 6.80 13.29
CA ALA A 356 31.18 8.02 13.18
C ALA A 356 31.90 9.10 12.36
N VAL A 357 33.17 9.35 12.66
CA VAL A 357 33.98 10.36 11.96
C VAL A 357 34.13 9.99 10.48
N LEU A 358 34.55 8.76 10.16
CA LEU A 358 34.73 8.33 8.78
C LEU A 358 33.42 8.40 7.98
N ALA A 359 32.31 7.91 8.55
CA ALA A 359 31.01 7.96 7.89
C ALA A 359 30.51 9.40 7.71
N CYS A 360 30.76 10.31 8.67
CA CYS A 360 30.42 11.72 8.57
C CYS A 360 31.31 12.47 7.58
N LEU A 361 32.59 12.12 7.44
CA LEU A 361 33.48 12.65 6.38
C LEU A 361 32.92 12.27 5.00
N SER A 362 32.45 11.03 4.83
CA SER A 362 31.77 10.61 3.61
C SER A 362 30.46 11.38 3.39
N MET A 363 29.62 11.54 4.42
CA MET A 363 28.38 12.30 4.35
C MET A 363 28.60 13.77 4.00
N ALA A 364 29.65 14.40 4.55
CA ALA A 364 30.07 15.76 4.25
C ALA A 364 30.68 15.91 2.84
N GLY A 365 31.05 14.79 2.22
CA GLY A 365 31.70 14.77 0.91
C GLY A 365 33.14 15.28 0.96
N LEU A 366 33.91 14.86 1.95
CA LEU A 366 35.34 15.21 2.09
C LEU A 366 36.23 14.13 1.47
N PRO A 367 37.29 14.48 0.75
CA PRO A 367 38.26 13.50 0.27
C PRO A 367 39.03 12.87 1.43
N PRO A 368 39.49 11.60 1.33
CA PRO A 368 39.40 10.71 0.17
C PRO A 368 38.16 9.77 0.19
N MET A 369 37.12 10.14 0.91
CA MET A 369 35.91 9.32 1.03
C MET A 369 35.11 9.29 -0.30
N ILE A 370 34.37 8.21 -0.55
CA ILE A 370 33.51 8.09 -1.73
C ILE A 370 32.46 9.21 -1.83
N GLY A 371 32.08 9.83 -0.70
CA GLY A 371 31.18 10.97 -0.66
C GLY A 371 31.69 12.19 -1.44
N TRP A 372 33.01 12.35 -1.57
CA TRP A 372 33.61 13.38 -2.39
C TRP A 372 33.25 13.20 -3.86
N ILE A 373 33.45 12.01 -4.40
CA ILE A 373 33.12 11.66 -5.79
C ILE A 373 31.63 11.88 -6.05
N GLY A 374 30.78 11.40 -5.13
CA GLY A 374 29.33 11.59 -5.25
C GLY A 374 28.94 13.07 -5.33
N LYS A 375 29.55 13.94 -4.51
CA LYS A 375 29.26 15.36 -4.49
C LYS A 375 29.77 16.08 -5.76
N GLU A 376 30.97 15.78 -6.23
CA GLU A 376 31.50 16.31 -7.48
C GLU A 376 30.58 15.96 -8.68
N LEU A 377 30.11 14.70 -8.74
CA LEU A 377 29.17 14.25 -9.77
C LEU A 377 27.80 14.94 -9.63
N ILE A 378 27.30 15.22 -8.41
CA ILE A 378 26.05 15.98 -8.22
C ILE A 378 26.14 17.34 -8.88
N TYR A 379 27.25 18.08 -8.67
CA TYR A 379 27.41 19.42 -9.27
C TYR A 379 27.61 19.35 -10.78
N ALA A 380 28.45 18.43 -11.26
CA ALA A 380 28.64 18.21 -12.69
C ALA A 380 27.34 17.80 -13.39
N GLY A 381 26.55 16.92 -12.76
CA GLY A 381 25.23 16.53 -13.26
C GLY A 381 24.22 17.67 -13.24
N ALA A 382 24.15 18.43 -12.15
CA ALA A 382 23.26 19.60 -12.02
C ALA A 382 23.51 20.64 -13.10
N ALA A 383 24.79 20.85 -13.48
CA ALA A 383 25.19 21.81 -14.53
C ALA A 383 24.65 21.40 -15.92
N THR A 384 24.32 20.13 -16.15
CA THR A 384 23.79 19.65 -17.45
C THR A 384 22.27 19.70 -17.54
N MET A 385 21.58 20.10 -16.47
CA MET A 385 20.12 20.04 -16.40
C MET A 385 19.45 21.34 -16.86
N THR A 386 18.21 21.22 -17.34
CA THR A 386 17.37 22.38 -17.61
C THR A 386 17.16 23.16 -16.31
N GLY A 387 17.39 24.48 -16.31
CA GLY A 387 17.33 25.30 -15.11
C GLY A 387 18.53 25.10 -14.16
N ALA A 388 19.68 24.72 -14.69
CA ALA A 388 20.92 24.45 -13.95
C ALA A 388 21.21 25.41 -12.80
N PRO A 389 21.09 26.79 -12.91
CA PRO A 389 21.37 27.68 -11.78
C PRO A 389 20.50 27.38 -10.54
N LEU A 390 19.20 27.05 -10.70
CA LEU A 390 18.32 26.74 -9.60
C LEU A 390 18.64 25.36 -9.01
N VAL A 391 18.93 24.40 -9.86
CA VAL A 391 19.30 23.03 -9.44
C VAL A 391 20.63 23.05 -8.67
N ILE A 392 21.63 23.78 -9.16
CA ILE A 392 22.93 24.00 -8.48
C ILE A 392 22.71 24.70 -7.15
N ALA A 393 21.91 25.75 -7.09
CA ALA A 393 21.65 26.50 -5.85
C ALA A 393 20.98 25.57 -4.80
N ALA A 394 20.01 24.75 -5.21
CA ALA A 394 19.38 23.75 -4.35
C ALA A 394 20.40 22.69 -3.87
N ALA A 395 21.24 22.17 -4.76
CA ALA A 395 22.27 21.17 -4.44
C ALA A 395 23.32 21.75 -3.47
N VAL A 396 23.83 22.97 -3.71
CA VAL A 396 24.80 23.64 -2.82
C VAL A 396 24.18 23.89 -1.44
N THR A 397 22.95 24.40 -1.38
CA THR A 397 22.26 24.68 -0.13
C THR A 397 22.06 23.41 0.67
N ALA A 398 21.54 22.34 0.04
CA ALA A 398 21.29 21.06 0.70
C ALA A 398 22.60 20.42 1.18
N ASN A 399 23.67 20.41 0.38
CA ASN A 399 24.96 19.84 0.75
C ASN A 399 25.70 20.67 1.82
N ALA A 400 25.57 21.99 1.84
CA ALA A 400 26.16 22.83 2.88
C ALA A 400 25.49 22.58 4.26
N LEU A 401 24.17 22.47 4.28
CA LEU A 401 23.44 22.08 5.48
C LEU A 401 23.79 20.65 5.92
N MET A 402 23.94 19.72 4.95
CA MET A 402 24.39 18.36 5.22
C MET A 402 25.79 18.31 5.86
N PHE A 403 26.71 19.12 5.37
CA PHE A 403 28.05 19.26 5.97
C PHE A 403 27.96 19.72 7.42
N ALA A 404 27.14 20.73 7.72
CA ALA A 404 26.94 21.21 9.07
C ALA A 404 26.31 20.14 9.98
N VAL A 405 25.31 19.38 9.50
CA VAL A 405 24.71 18.25 10.24
C VAL A 405 25.72 17.12 10.48
N ALA A 406 26.60 16.83 9.52
CA ALA A 406 27.68 15.85 9.69
C ALA A 406 28.60 16.27 10.86
N GLY A 407 28.95 17.55 10.96
CA GLY A 407 29.69 18.11 12.08
C GLY A 407 28.96 17.93 13.42
N VAL A 408 27.64 18.16 13.46
CA VAL A 408 26.84 17.94 14.68
C VAL A 408 26.84 16.46 15.11
N ILE A 409 26.75 15.53 14.18
CA ILE A 409 26.70 14.08 14.48
C ILE A 409 28.07 13.53 14.89
N ALA A 410 29.16 13.97 14.24
CA ALA A 410 30.52 13.47 14.49
C ALA A 410 31.21 14.17 15.64
N LEU A 411 31.15 15.51 15.71
CA LEU A 411 31.99 16.26 16.63
C LEU A 411 31.38 16.39 18.02
N ARG A 412 30.10 16.68 18.12
CA ARG A 412 29.48 16.94 19.43
C ARG A 412 29.44 15.76 20.38
N PRO A 413 29.01 14.57 19.98
CA PRO A 413 28.94 13.44 20.92
C PRO A 413 30.31 12.94 21.36
N PHE A 414 31.30 12.94 20.46
CA PHE A 414 32.56 12.25 20.69
C PHE A 414 33.69 13.14 21.20
N PHE A 415 33.65 14.44 20.90
CA PHE A 415 34.71 15.41 21.25
C PHE A 415 34.19 16.47 22.24
N GLY A 416 35.13 17.15 22.90
CA GLY A 416 34.84 18.17 23.90
C GLY A 416 34.80 17.63 25.35
N ALA A 417 34.21 18.41 26.25
CA ALA A 417 34.09 18.05 27.65
C ALA A 417 33.10 16.89 27.88
N PRO A 418 33.40 15.92 28.74
CA PRO A 418 32.46 14.85 29.07
C PRO A 418 31.19 15.40 29.70
N ILE A 419 30.04 14.92 29.25
CA ILE A 419 28.72 15.26 29.78
C ILE A 419 28.17 14.00 30.48
N ALA A 420 27.55 14.15 31.65
CA ALA A 420 26.93 13.04 32.37
C ALA A 420 25.74 12.46 31.57
N THR A 421 25.80 11.17 31.30
CA THR A 421 24.79 10.39 30.57
C THR A 421 23.99 9.50 31.52
N PRO A 422 22.77 9.03 31.15
CA PRO A 422 21.97 8.14 31.98
C PRO A 422 22.66 6.83 32.38
N HIS A 423 23.47 6.26 31.47
CA HIS A 423 24.32 5.11 31.74
C HIS A 423 25.80 5.52 31.68
N VAL A 424 26.67 4.80 32.40
CA VAL A 424 28.11 5.00 32.25
C VAL A 424 28.51 4.62 30.83
N PRO A 425 29.13 5.53 30.06
CA PRO A 425 29.47 5.27 28.66
C PRO A 425 30.43 4.08 28.53
N HIS A 426 30.09 3.14 27.67
CA HIS A 426 30.93 1.98 27.35
C HIS A 426 30.78 1.60 25.88
N GLU A 427 31.80 0.97 25.31
CA GLU A 427 31.77 0.51 23.92
C GLU A 427 30.75 -0.61 23.76
N ALA A 428 30.10 -0.62 22.61
CA ALA A 428 29.11 -1.64 22.28
C ALA A 428 29.77 -3.00 21.99
N PRO A 429 29.07 -4.14 22.10
CA PRO A 429 29.61 -5.45 21.78
C PRO A 429 30.02 -5.52 20.28
N TRP A 430 30.99 -6.43 19.99
CA TRP A 430 31.61 -6.53 18.66
C TRP A 430 30.59 -6.71 17.51
N GLN A 431 29.49 -7.41 17.75
CA GLN A 431 28.41 -7.60 16.77
C GLN A 431 27.82 -6.24 16.32
N MET A 432 27.77 -5.26 17.21
CA MET A 432 27.27 -3.92 16.93
C MET A 432 28.34 -3.01 16.33
N LEU A 433 29.62 -3.33 16.50
CA LEU A 433 30.74 -2.53 15.97
C LEU A 433 31.16 -2.93 14.57
N ALA A 434 31.02 -4.22 14.22
CA ALA A 434 31.47 -4.76 12.93
C ALA A 434 30.79 -4.05 11.74
N GLY A 435 29.46 -3.88 11.78
CA GLY A 435 28.71 -3.22 10.70
C GLY A 435 29.16 -1.78 10.42
N PRO A 436 29.12 -0.88 11.42
CA PRO A 436 29.57 0.51 11.24
C PRO A 436 31.02 0.61 10.75
N ALA A 437 31.93 -0.20 11.35
CA ALA A 437 33.34 -0.18 10.98
C ALA A 437 33.58 -0.62 9.53
N VAL A 438 32.98 -1.75 9.13
CA VAL A 438 33.12 -2.29 7.75
C VAL A 438 32.58 -1.29 6.72
N LEU A 439 31.42 -0.68 6.98
CA LEU A 439 30.82 0.28 6.03
C LEU A 439 31.55 1.60 5.97
N ALA A 440 32.06 2.10 7.11
CA ALA A 440 32.83 3.32 7.15
C ALA A 440 34.20 3.17 6.44
N LEU A 441 34.91 2.05 6.72
CA LEU A 441 36.16 1.71 6.02
C LEU A 441 35.89 1.38 4.53
N GLY A 442 34.78 0.68 4.24
CA GLY A 442 34.34 0.46 2.86
C GLY A 442 34.16 1.77 2.08
N GLY A 443 33.59 2.79 2.72
CA GLY A 443 33.45 4.12 2.13
C GLY A 443 34.80 4.80 1.82
N LEU A 444 35.83 4.53 2.60
CA LEU A 444 37.19 5.00 2.35
C LEU A 444 37.84 4.20 1.20
N VAL A 445 37.84 2.88 1.27
CA VAL A 445 38.44 2.00 0.27
C VAL A 445 37.80 2.23 -1.11
N VAL A 446 36.48 2.26 -1.17
CA VAL A 446 35.75 2.55 -2.39
C VAL A 446 35.98 3.98 -2.87
N GLY A 447 36.19 4.94 -1.99
CA GLY A 447 36.55 6.31 -2.36
C GLY A 447 37.88 6.40 -3.11
N VAL A 448 38.91 5.69 -2.62
CA VAL A 448 40.23 5.65 -3.27
C VAL A 448 40.22 4.81 -4.54
N LEU A 449 39.49 3.72 -4.57
CA LEU A 449 39.43 2.75 -5.68
C LEU A 449 38.08 2.77 -6.41
N ALA A 450 37.45 3.96 -6.56
CA ALA A 450 36.08 4.06 -7.08
C ALA A 450 35.95 3.54 -8.51
N GLN A 451 36.82 3.95 -9.41
CA GLN A 451 36.77 3.53 -10.81
C GLN A 451 36.98 2.03 -10.99
N PRO A 452 38.01 1.36 -10.40
CA PRO A 452 38.17 -0.09 -10.56
C PRO A 452 37.11 -0.92 -9.86
N LEU A 453 36.54 -0.47 -8.75
CA LEU A 453 35.55 -1.23 -7.98
C LEU A 453 34.11 -1.00 -8.46
N LEU A 454 33.75 0.21 -8.81
CA LEU A 454 32.37 0.58 -9.14
C LEU A 454 32.18 0.99 -10.60
N GLY A 455 33.24 1.38 -11.31
CA GLY A 455 33.10 1.94 -12.66
C GLY A 455 32.36 1.03 -13.64
N SER A 456 32.69 -0.26 -13.66
CA SER A 456 32.02 -1.24 -14.53
C SER A 456 30.56 -1.50 -14.09
N VAL A 457 30.30 -1.59 -12.79
CA VAL A 457 28.95 -1.86 -12.26
C VAL A 457 28.04 -0.64 -12.44
N VAL A 458 28.52 0.58 -12.19
CA VAL A 458 27.79 1.81 -12.49
C VAL A 458 27.61 1.97 -14.01
N GLY A 459 28.64 1.60 -14.79
CA GLY A 459 28.57 1.57 -16.25
C GLY A 459 27.44 0.68 -16.74
N SER A 460 27.37 -0.55 -16.28
CA SER A 460 26.31 -1.50 -16.69
C SER A 460 24.90 -1.03 -16.26
N ALA A 461 24.77 -0.33 -15.15
CA ALA A 461 23.49 0.27 -14.76
C ALA A 461 23.06 1.40 -15.72
N LEU A 462 24.01 2.25 -16.15
CA LEU A 462 23.72 3.33 -17.10
C LEU A 462 23.41 2.80 -18.49
N THR A 463 24.23 1.91 -19.03
CA THR A 463 24.08 1.40 -20.41
C THR A 463 23.00 0.35 -20.54
N GLY A 464 22.96 -0.62 -19.62
CA GLY A 464 22.04 -1.76 -19.70
C GLY A 464 20.64 -1.48 -19.12
N SER A 465 20.52 -0.68 -18.05
CA SER A 465 19.24 -0.47 -17.37
C SER A 465 18.61 0.88 -17.66
N LEU A 466 19.42 1.96 -17.76
CA LEU A 466 18.93 3.31 -18.06
C LEU A 466 19.09 3.68 -19.55
N LEU A 467 19.57 2.76 -20.38
CA LEU A 467 19.73 2.87 -21.84
C LEU A 467 20.51 4.13 -22.27
N GLN A 468 21.56 4.49 -21.51
CA GLN A 468 22.46 5.60 -21.81
C GLN A 468 23.66 5.11 -22.65
N ASP A 469 24.21 5.97 -23.49
CA ASP A 469 25.37 5.61 -24.31
C ASP A 469 26.64 5.33 -23.49
N ARG A 470 26.79 6.00 -22.34
CA ARG A 470 27.97 5.87 -21.46
C ARG A 470 27.66 6.36 -20.04
N ALA A 471 28.50 5.94 -19.09
CA ALA A 471 28.57 6.51 -17.73
C ALA A 471 29.70 7.58 -17.66
N ALA A 472 29.56 8.53 -16.72
CA ALA A 472 30.66 9.40 -16.37
C ALA A 472 31.71 8.63 -15.54
N GLY A 473 33.01 9.00 -15.69
CA GLY A 473 34.09 8.40 -14.90
C GLY A 473 34.02 8.74 -13.41
N LEU A 474 34.41 7.78 -12.58
CA LEU A 474 34.42 7.92 -11.11
C LEU A 474 35.84 8.29 -10.64
N HIS A 475 36.21 9.54 -10.76
CA HIS A 475 37.55 10.01 -10.43
C HIS A 475 37.59 10.68 -9.05
N LEU A 476 38.57 10.29 -8.22
CA LEU A 476 38.82 10.98 -6.95
C LEU A 476 39.31 12.42 -7.18
N TRP A 477 40.03 12.65 -8.27
CA TRP A 477 40.49 13.96 -8.65
C TRP A 477 40.19 14.21 -10.14
N ALA A 478 39.30 15.15 -10.41
CA ALA A 478 38.88 15.54 -11.77
C ALA A 478 39.44 16.87 -12.24
N GLY A 479 40.45 17.43 -11.52
CA GLY A 479 41.04 18.72 -11.81
C GLY A 479 40.28 19.89 -11.18
N PHE A 480 40.78 21.12 -11.46
CA PHE A 480 40.11 22.37 -11.03
C PHE A 480 39.01 22.72 -12.02
N ASN A 481 37.79 22.32 -11.73
CA ASN A 481 36.59 22.53 -12.53
C ASN A 481 35.49 23.25 -11.71
N GLU A 482 34.34 23.55 -12.32
CA GLU A 482 33.20 24.18 -11.64
C GLU A 482 32.72 23.37 -10.44
N ALA A 483 32.65 22.03 -10.54
CA ALA A 483 32.23 21.16 -9.46
C ALA A 483 33.15 21.28 -8.24
N PHE A 484 34.48 21.36 -8.47
CA PHE A 484 35.44 21.59 -7.41
C PHE A 484 35.22 22.96 -6.72
N VAL A 485 35.00 24.02 -7.48
CA VAL A 485 34.71 25.35 -6.90
C VAL A 485 33.44 25.34 -6.06
N LEU A 486 32.38 24.72 -6.57
CA LEU A 486 31.12 24.56 -5.85
C LEU A 486 31.27 23.68 -4.58
N SER A 487 32.18 22.71 -4.63
CA SER A 487 32.51 21.88 -3.45
C SER A 487 33.21 22.69 -2.38
N MET A 488 34.19 23.57 -2.75
CA MET A 488 34.87 24.46 -1.80
C MET A 488 33.91 25.49 -1.21
N LEU A 489 33.04 26.06 -2.03
CA LEU A 489 31.97 26.95 -1.57
C LEU A 489 31.02 26.25 -0.58
N THR A 490 30.62 25.01 -0.87
CA THR A 490 29.78 24.17 0.01
C THR A 490 30.45 23.95 1.35
N PHE A 491 31.76 23.67 1.40
CA PHE A 491 32.50 23.50 2.66
C PHE A 491 32.58 24.82 3.45
N ALA A 492 32.85 25.93 2.80
CA ALA A 492 32.91 27.23 3.46
C ALA A 492 31.54 27.59 4.09
N ILE A 493 30.47 27.50 3.31
CA ILE A 493 29.10 27.76 3.80
C ILE A 493 28.72 26.77 4.90
N GLY A 494 29.00 25.47 4.73
CA GLY A 494 28.68 24.44 5.70
C GLY A 494 29.40 24.60 7.03
N ALA A 495 30.70 24.97 7.01
CA ALA A 495 31.48 25.30 8.21
C ALA A 495 30.92 26.53 8.92
N MET A 496 30.56 27.57 8.18
CA MET A 496 29.91 28.76 8.72
C MET A 496 28.57 28.42 9.37
N LEU A 497 27.72 27.62 8.71
CA LEU A 497 26.43 27.18 9.24
C LEU A 497 26.60 26.33 10.51
N TYR A 498 27.60 25.47 10.56
CA TYR A 498 27.94 24.71 11.77
C TYR A 498 28.34 25.64 12.94
N ALA A 499 29.20 26.62 12.68
CA ALA A 499 29.62 27.58 13.70
C ALA A 499 28.47 28.49 14.19
N MET A 500 27.54 28.85 13.28
CA MET A 500 26.40 29.72 13.55
C MET A 500 25.07 29.00 13.80
N ARG A 501 25.08 27.69 14.04
CA ARG A 501 23.88 26.85 14.12
C ARG A 501 22.82 27.35 15.10
N ASP A 502 23.23 27.90 16.26
CA ASP A 502 22.29 28.37 17.28
C ASP A 502 21.56 29.67 16.79
N ARG A 503 22.29 30.54 16.06
CA ARG A 503 21.68 31.68 15.36
C ARG A 503 20.79 31.23 14.18
N PHE A 504 21.23 30.26 13.42
CA PHE A 504 20.42 29.67 12.35
C PHE A 504 19.08 29.15 12.87
N ALA A 505 19.08 28.42 13.97
CA ALA A 505 17.84 27.93 14.60
C ALA A 505 16.92 29.10 14.98
N THR A 506 17.42 30.16 15.59
CA THR A 506 16.60 31.32 15.95
C THR A 506 16.00 32.07 14.78
N LEU A 507 16.70 32.11 13.64
CA LEU A 507 16.22 32.76 12.39
C LEU A 507 15.15 31.91 11.69
N VAL A 508 15.30 30.57 11.66
CA VAL A 508 14.45 29.68 10.90
C VAL A 508 13.19 29.27 11.69
N ASP A 509 13.25 29.21 13.01
CA ASP A 509 12.15 28.81 13.89
C ASP A 509 10.84 29.59 13.68
N PRO A 510 10.84 30.93 13.57
CA PRO A 510 9.61 31.68 13.36
C PRO A 510 8.93 31.37 12.02
N VAL A 511 9.73 31.08 10.98
CA VAL A 511 9.24 30.74 9.64
C VAL A 511 8.59 29.35 9.67
N LEU A 512 9.30 28.35 10.22
CA LEU A 512 8.80 26.97 10.28
C LEU A 512 7.58 26.81 11.19
N ARG A 513 7.46 27.59 12.27
CA ARG A 513 6.26 27.57 13.13
C ARG A 513 5.00 28.09 12.43
N ARG A 514 5.16 28.90 11.37
CA ARG A 514 4.05 29.41 10.55
C ARG A 514 3.64 28.42 9.46
N MET A 515 4.52 27.49 9.11
CA MET A 515 4.19 26.47 8.11
C MET A 515 3.23 25.43 8.69
N PRO A 516 2.18 25.03 7.96
CA PRO A 516 1.27 23.98 8.42
C PRO A 516 2.04 22.66 8.59
N SER A 517 1.80 21.99 9.72
CA SER A 517 2.35 20.67 9.96
C SER A 517 1.61 19.65 9.08
N LEU A 518 2.28 19.06 8.11
CA LEU A 518 1.70 18.02 7.25
C LEU A 518 1.36 16.74 8.04
N ASP A 519 2.07 16.47 9.13
CA ASP A 519 1.74 15.37 10.06
C ASP A 519 0.40 15.62 10.77
N ALA A 520 0.18 16.83 11.30
CA ALA A 520 -1.10 17.21 11.87
C ALA A 520 -2.22 17.29 10.82
N GLY A 521 -1.88 17.74 9.60
CA GLY A 521 -2.79 17.71 8.45
C GLY A 521 -3.26 16.31 8.11
N TRP A 522 -2.39 15.31 8.20
CA TRP A 522 -2.72 13.91 7.99
C TRP A 522 -3.71 13.39 9.05
N ASP A 523 -3.49 13.69 10.32
CA ASP A 523 -4.43 13.29 11.38
C ASP A 523 -5.81 13.94 11.16
N SER A 524 -5.84 15.23 10.84
CA SER A 524 -7.07 15.93 10.52
C SER A 524 -7.81 15.35 9.31
N PHE A 525 -7.06 14.93 8.28
CA PHE A 525 -7.60 14.22 7.11
C PHE A 525 -8.24 12.88 7.49
N LEU A 526 -7.58 12.10 8.35
CA LEU A 526 -8.13 10.82 8.81
C LEU A 526 -9.39 11.00 9.67
N ASP A 527 -9.42 12.02 10.51
CA ASP A 527 -10.60 12.32 11.32
C ASP A 527 -11.77 12.77 10.43
N TRP A 528 -11.52 13.68 9.48
CA TRP A 528 -12.51 14.06 8.48
C TRP A 528 -13.04 12.85 7.68
N PHE A 529 -12.16 11.95 7.27
CA PHE A 529 -12.55 10.74 6.52
C PHE A 529 -13.41 9.80 7.37
N ARG A 530 -13.11 9.65 8.67
CA ARG A 530 -13.95 8.90 9.61
C ARG A 530 -15.32 9.52 9.77
N ASP A 531 -15.37 10.86 9.91
CA ASP A 531 -16.62 11.59 10.03
C ASP A 531 -17.47 11.47 8.76
N LEU A 532 -16.84 11.54 7.59
CA LEU A 532 -17.48 11.31 6.29
C LEU A 532 -18.05 9.88 6.20
N ALA A 533 -17.25 8.87 6.58
CA ALA A 533 -17.68 7.47 6.58
C ALA A 533 -18.84 7.25 7.58
N ALA A 534 -18.76 7.86 8.77
CA ALA A 534 -19.82 7.79 9.76
C ALA A 534 -21.09 8.50 9.27
N TRP A 535 -20.97 9.63 8.58
CA TRP A 535 -22.09 10.34 7.96
C TRP A 535 -22.75 9.48 6.87
N GLN A 536 -21.95 8.90 5.95
CA GLN A 536 -22.43 8.00 4.90
C GLN A 536 -23.15 6.78 5.51
N THR A 537 -22.54 6.16 6.54
CA THR A 537 -23.12 5.02 7.23
C THR A 537 -24.47 5.39 7.86
N ARG A 538 -24.55 6.53 8.56
CA ARG A 538 -25.83 7.01 9.15
C ARG A 538 -26.89 7.30 8.09
N MET A 539 -26.47 7.78 6.91
CA MET A 539 -27.39 8.06 5.79
C MET A 539 -27.94 6.77 5.18
N LEU A 540 -27.08 5.78 4.93
CA LEU A 540 -27.43 4.52 4.27
C LEU A 540 -28.01 3.49 5.22
N GLN A 541 -27.45 3.39 6.43
CA GLN A 541 -27.86 2.41 7.45
C GLN A 541 -28.72 3.06 8.55
N THR A 542 -29.95 3.38 8.21
CA THR A 542 -30.89 4.01 9.12
C THR A 542 -31.36 3.10 10.27
N GLY A 543 -31.10 1.77 10.20
CA GLY A 543 -31.61 0.76 11.13
C GLY A 543 -33.10 0.50 11.02
N ARG A 544 -33.79 1.14 10.06
CA ARG A 544 -35.22 0.99 9.86
C ARG A 544 -35.52 0.07 8.67
N LEU A 545 -36.10 -1.09 8.92
CA LEU A 545 -36.45 -2.06 7.89
C LEU A 545 -37.30 -1.43 6.76
N THR A 546 -38.21 -0.53 7.12
CA THR A 546 -39.06 0.17 6.13
C THR A 546 -38.27 1.04 5.17
N ALA A 547 -37.12 1.64 5.60
CA ALA A 547 -36.26 2.43 4.72
C ALA A 547 -35.50 1.51 3.75
N TYR A 548 -35.05 0.37 4.22
CA TYR A 548 -34.36 -0.61 3.36
C TYR A 548 -35.29 -1.22 2.31
N LEU A 549 -36.49 -1.64 2.72
CA LEU A 549 -37.52 -2.13 1.80
C LEU A 549 -37.87 -1.07 0.75
N MET A 550 -38.06 0.19 1.20
CA MET A 550 -38.33 1.30 0.29
C MET A 550 -37.21 1.47 -0.75
N ALA A 551 -35.95 1.40 -0.34
CA ALA A 551 -34.79 1.50 -1.25
C ALA A 551 -34.76 0.35 -2.25
N VAL A 552 -34.97 -0.90 -1.79
CA VAL A 552 -35.02 -2.07 -2.66
C VAL A 552 -36.13 -1.95 -3.71
N PHE A 553 -37.36 -1.66 -3.27
CA PHE A 553 -38.47 -1.54 -4.21
C PHE A 553 -38.35 -0.32 -5.14
N ALA A 554 -37.73 0.77 -4.68
CA ALA A 554 -37.45 1.91 -5.56
C ALA A 554 -36.44 1.54 -6.67
N VAL A 555 -35.39 0.81 -6.33
CA VAL A 555 -34.41 0.30 -7.33
C VAL A 555 -35.11 -0.65 -8.29
N VAL A 556 -35.92 -1.57 -7.79
CA VAL A 556 -36.70 -2.48 -8.63
C VAL A 556 -37.64 -1.70 -9.58
N ALA A 557 -38.36 -0.68 -9.06
CA ALA A 557 -39.24 0.15 -9.86
C ALA A 557 -38.47 0.88 -10.99
N VAL A 558 -37.29 1.42 -10.68
CA VAL A 558 -36.45 2.11 -11.67
C VAL A 558 -35.92 1.13 -12.71
N ALA A 559 -35.40 -0.03 -12.29
CA ALA A 559 -34.87 -1.04 -13.21
C ALA A 559 -35.96 -1.58 -14.16
N LEU A 560 -37.10 -2.02 -13.61
CA LEU A 560 -38.22 -2.50 -14.39
C LEU A 560 -38.82 -1.40 -15.26
N GLY A 561 -38.95 -0.18 -14.75
CA GLY A 561 -39.42 0.97 -15.49
C GLY A 561 -38.53 1.31 -16.69
N ALA A 562 -37.20 1.28 -16.47
CA ALA A 562 -36.25 1.47 -17.56
C ALA A 562 -36.39 0.38 -18.64
N THR A 563 -36.54 -0.88 -18.23
CA THR A 563 -36.73 -2.00 -19.15
C THR A 563 -38.02 -1.86 -19.96
N VAL A 564 -39.12 -1.45 -19.34
CA VAL A 564 -40.42 -1.22 -20.02
C VAL A 564 -40.31 -0.04 -20.99
N ILE A 565 -39.68 1.06 -20.59
CA ILE A 565 -39.55 2.26 -21.43
C ILE A 565 -38.65 2.00 -22.64
N LEU A 566 -37.49 1.37 -22.42
CA LEU A 566 -36.52 1.08 -23.46
C LEU A 566 -36.94 -0.06 -24.39
N GLY A 567 -37.55 -1.10 -23.81
CA GLY A 567 -37.96 -2.31 -24.54
C GLY A 567 -39.24 -2.14 -25.34
N ARG A 568 -40.08 -1.12 -25.01
CA ARG A 568 -41.40 -0.87 -25.69
C ARG A 568 -42.16 -2.16 -25.93
N PRO A 569 -42.50 -2.92 -24.88
CA PRO A 569 -43.08 -4.25 -25.01
C PRO A 569 -44.47 -4.20 -25.65
N GLU A 570 -44.76 -5.18 -26.51
CA GLU A 570 -46.11 -5.40 -27.02
C GLU A 570 -47.02 -5.93 -25.90
N ILE A 571 -48.24 -5.43 -25.79
CA ILE A 571 -49.18 -5.78 -24.75
C ILE A 571 -50.44 -6.34 -25.41
N ALA A 572 -50.79 -7.59 -25.08
CA ALA A 572 -52.10 -8.19 -25.41
C ALA A 572 -52.96 -8.26 -24.15
N LEU A 573 -54.14 -7.73 -24.21
CA LEU A 573 -55.14 -7.81 -23.13
C LEU A 573 -56.23 -8.77 -23.50
N GLU A 574 -56.17 -9.96 -22.89
CA GLU A 574 -57.25 -10.96 -22.96
C GLU A 574 -57.96 -11.05 -21.62
N PHE A 575 -59.24 -10.81 -21.58
CA PHE A 575 -60.05 -10.89 -20.36
C PHE A 575 -60.71 -12.28 -20.24
N PRO A 576 -60.42 -13.02 -19.17
CA PRO A 576 -61.05 -14.32 -18.96
C PRO A 576 -62.56 -14.20 -18.76
N ARG A 577 -63.30 -15.13 -19.35
CA ARG A 577 -64.79 -15.15 -19.35
C ARG A 577 -65.41 -15.76 -18.07
N SER A 578 -64.58 -16.27 -17.14
CA SER A 578 -65.06 -16.96 -15.94
C SER A 578 -65.48 -15.95 -14.85
N THR A 579 -66.76 -15.92 -14.53
CA THR A 579 -67.32 -15.13 -13.42
C THR A 579 -66.69 -15.50 -12.05
N PHE A 580 -66.45 -16.78 -11.85
CA PHE A 580 -65.83 -17.26 -10.58
C PHE A 580 -64.40 -16.78 -10.40
N LEU A 581 -63.62 -16.67 -11.48
CA LEU A 581 -62.27 -16.09 -11.41
C LEU A 581 -62.32 -14.60 -10.98
N TRP A 582 -63.24 -13.80 -11.54
CA TRP A 582 -63.42 -12.42 -11.13
C TRP A 582 -63.91 -12.25 -9.69
N LEU A 583 -64.76 -13.15 -9.20
CA LEU A 583 -65.13 -13.18 -7.79
C LEU A 583 -63.90 -13.48 -6.88
N THR A 584 -63.05 -14.40 -7.30
CA THR A 584 -61.80 -14.72 -6.61
C THR A 584 -60.82 -13.55 -6.58
N VAL A 585 -60.67 -12.86 -7.72
CA VAL A 585 -59.84 -11.61 -7.81
C VAL A 585 -60.42 -10.54 -6.88
N GLY A 586 -61.76 -10.36 -6.85
CA GLY A 586 -62.38 -9.41 -5.94
C GLY A 586 -62.18 -9.76 -4.46
N PHE A 587 -62.27 -11.04 -4.11
CA PHE A 587 -61.97 -11.54 -2.75
C PHE A 587 -60.50 -11.29 -2.35
N THR A 588 -59.59 -11.59 -3.25
CA THR A 588 -58.16 -11.32 -3.10
C THR A 588 -57.87 -9.82 -2.86
N ALA A 589 -58.45 -8.95 -3.69
CA ALA A 589 -58.33 -7.52 -3.56
C ALA A 589 -58.92 -7.00 -2.23
N ALA A 590 -60.07 -7.51 -1.80
CA ALA A 590 -60.65 -7.19 -0.50
C ALA A 590 -59.72 -7.59 0.66
N GLY A 591 -59.10 -8.76 0.62
CA GLY A 591 -58.08 -9.17 1.58
C GLY A 591 -56.87 -8.22 1.63
N ALA A 592 -56.40 -7.79 0.49
CA ALA A 592 -55.31 -6.83 0.42
C ALA A 592 -55.68 -5.43 1.00
N VAL A 593 -56.90 -4.95 0.71
CA VAL A 593 -57.41 -3.70 1.28
C VAL A 593 -57.55 -3.80 2.81
N VAL A 594 -58.01 -4.92 3.33
CA VAL A 594 -58.10 -5.17 4.78
C VAL A 594 -56.68 -5.16 5.38
N ALA A 595 -55.73 -5.88 4.80
CA ALA A 595 -54.34 -5.90 5.30
C ALA A 595 -53.69 -4.55 5.35
N LEU A 596 -53.93 -3.68 4.34
CA LEU A 596 -53.34 -2.33 4.25
C LEU A 596 -53.97 -1.31 5.23
N ASN A 597 -55.27 -1.40 5.52
CA ASN A 597 -56.01 -0.38 6.28
C ASN A 597 -56.25 -0.71 7.74
N THR A 598 -56.04 -1.97 8.15
CA THR A 598 -56.33 -2.38 9.52
C THR A 598 -55.25 -1.95 10.53
N HIS A 599 -55.67 -1.63 11.73
CA HIS A 599 -54.79 -1.42 12.88
C HIS A 599 -54.66 -2.69 13.77
N SER A 600 -55.47 -3.72 13.50
CA SER A 600 -55.42 -4.98 14.18
C SER A 600 -54.46 -5.94 13.50
N ARG A 601 -53.49 -6.48 14.24
CA ARG A 601 -52.56 -7.48 13.67
C ARG A 601 -53.26 -8.74 13.20
N ILE A 602 -54.24 -9.19 13.97
CA ILE A 602 -55.00 -10.41 13.61
C ILE A 602 -55.77 -10.15 12.32
N ALA A 603 -56.38 -9.00 12.16
CA ALA A 603 -57.08 -8.66 10.93
C ALA A 603 -56.09 -8.47 9.75
N ALA A 604 -54.89 -7.96 10.00
CA ALA A 604 -53.83 -7.87 8.94
C ALA A 604 -53.38 -9.29 8.51
N ILE A 605 -53.12 -10.18 9.45
CA ILE A 605 -52.77 -11.59 9.18
C ILE A 605 -53.90 -12.29 8.42
N ALA A 606 -55.13 -12.13 8.85
CA ALA A 606 -56.29 -12.69 8.15
C ALA A 606 -56.43 -12.10 6.73
N GLY A 607 -56.18 -10.81 6.58
CA GLY A 607 -56.17 -10.13 5.25
C GLY A 607 -55.14 -10.74 4.32
N ILE A 608 -53.87 -10.91 4.79
CA ILE A 608 -52.81 -11.55 4.02
C ILE A 608 -53.17 -13.00 3.69
N GLY A 609 -53.67 -13.79 4.66
CA GLY A 609 -54.11 -15.13 4.44
C GLY A 609 -55.25 -15.23 3.39
N THR A 610 -56.17 -14.26 3.38
CA THR A 610 -57.20 -14.15 2.35
C THR A 610 -56.60 -13.93 0.96
N VAL A 611 -55.52 -13.11 0.86
CA VAL A 611 -54.81 -12.91 -0.40
C VAL A 611 -54.13 -14.18 -0.86
N GLY A 612 -53.45 -14.91 0.06
CA GLY A 612 -52.76 -16.16 -0.25
C GLY A 612 -53.72 -17.27 -0.71
N ILE A 613 -54.85 -17.41 -0.03
CA ILE A 613 -55.91 -18.36 -0.44
C ILE A 613 -56.50 -17.98 -1.82
N GLY A 614 -56.77 -16.68 -2.03
CA GLY A 614 -57.28 -16.21 -3.30
C GLY A 614 -56.31 -16.47 -4.47
N VAL A 615 -55.01 -16.25 -4.26
CA VAL A 615 -53.97 -16.56 -5.26
C VAL A 615 -53.90 -18.08 -5.53
N ALA A 616 -54.02 -18.93 -4.49
CA ALA A 616 -54.04 -20.39 -4.66
C ALA A 616 -55.24 -20.83 -5.51
N VAL A 617 -56.43 -20.25 -5.31
CA VAL A 617 -57.63 -20.52 -6.12
C VAL A 617 -57.41 -20.04 -7.55
N ILE A 618 -56.76 -18.89 -7.79
CA ILE A 618 -56.39 -18.42 -9.14
C ILE A 618 -55.49 -19.43 -9.84
N PHE A 619 -54.51 -20.02 -9.16
CA PHE A 619 -53.66 -21.08 -9.69
C PHE A 619 -54.43 -22.31 -10.14
N ILE A 620 -55.50 -22.71 -9.38
CA ILE A 620 -56.37 -23.81 -9.81
C ILE A 620 -57.09 -23.46 -11.12
N PHE A 621 -57.60 -22.24 -11.23
CA PHE A 621 -58.22 -21.81 -12.47
C PHE A 621 -57.26 -21.73 -13.64
N ALA A 622 -55.98 -21.44 -13.38
CA ALA A 622 -54.91 -21.43 -14.37
C ALA A 622 -54.34 -22.84 -14.72
N GLY A 623 -54.87 -23.90 -14.13
CA GLY A 623 -54.44 -25.29 -14.39
C GLY A 623 -53.12 -25.68 -13.69
N ALA A 624 -52.76 -24.97 -12.61
CA ALA A 624 -51.55 -25.24 -11.83
C ALA A 624 -51.89 -25.80 -10.41
N PRO A 625 -52.43 -27.00 -10.25
CA PRO A 625 -52.87 -27.54 -8.97
C PRO A 625 -51.72 -27.77 -7.98
N ASP A 626 -50.53 -28.14 -8.43
CA ASP A 626 -49.35 -28.34 -7.58
C ASP A 626 -48.93 -27.05 -6.90
N VAL A 627 -48.86 -25.96 -7.65
CA VAL A 627 -48.53 -24.64 -7.11
C VAL A 627 -49.62 -24.15 -6.16
N ALA A 628 -50.89 -24.41 -6.48
CA ALA A 628 -52.02 -24.05 -5.62
C ALA A 628 -51.96 -24.78 -4.28
N THR A 629 -51.68 -26.09 -4.29
CA THR A 629 -51.58 -26.90 -3.08
C THR A 629 -50.40 -26.43 -2.20
N THR A 630 -49.25 -26.19 -2.79
CA THR A 630 -48.06 -25.66 -2.10
C THR A 630 -48.35 -24.31 -1.48
N GLN A 631 -49.00 -23.38 -2.23
CA GLN A 631 -49.40 -22.07 -1.75
C GLN A 631 -50.35 -22.16 -0.55
N LEU A 632 -51.34 -23.02 -0.59
CA LEU A 632 -52.27 -23.21 0.54
C LEU A 632 -51.57 -23.74 1.80
N MET A 633 -50.65 -24.71 1.63
CA MET A 633 -49.88 -25.27 2.75
C MET A 633 -48.97 -24.21 3.39
N VAL A 634 -48.20 -23.46 2.59
CA VAL A 634 -47.31 -22.41 3.08
C VAL A 634 -48.09 -21.27 3.74
N GLU A 635 -49.20 -20.84 3.11
CA GLU A 635 -50.03 -19.77 3.64
C GLU A 635 -50.64 -20.13 5.00
N THR A 636 -51.20 -21.35 5.10
CA THR A 636 -51.78 -21.83 6.36
C THR A 636 -50.74 -21.90 7.47
N LEU A 637 -49.57 -22.44 7.19
CA LEU A 637 -48.48 -22.52 8.16
C LEU A 637 -48.00 -21.10 8.55
N SER A 638 -47.79 -20.23 7.59
CA SER A 638 -47.35 -18.83 7.83
C SER A 638 -48.37 -18.07 8.64
N ALA A 639 -49.67 -18.16 8.32
CA ALA A 639 -50.72 -17.46 9.04
C ALA A 639 -50.80 -17.91 10.51
N VAL A 640 -50.67 -19.22 10.78
CA VAL A 640 -50.61 -19.74 12.14
C VAL A 640 -49.38 -19.27 12.89
N MET A 641 -48.22 -19.33 12.28
CA MET A 641 -46.97 -18.90 12.88
C MET A 641 -47.02 -17.39 13.20
N PHE A 642 -47.47 -16.55 12.27
CA PHE A 642 -47.63 -15.10 12.50
C PHE A 642 -48.68 -14.80 13.57
N ALA A 643 -49.78 -15.53 13.62
CA ALA A 643 -50.79 -15.38 14.67
C ALA A 643 -50.20 -15.66 16.06
N ILE A 644 -49.45 -16.76 16.22
CA ILE A 644 -48.74 -17.10 17.47
C ILE A 644 -47.72 -16.01 17.86
N ALA A 645 -46.92 -15.58 16.89
CA ALA A 645 -45.91 -14.50 17.12
C ALA A 645 -46.58 -13.18 17.50
N ALA A 646 -47.69 -12.84 16.85
CA ALA A 646 -48.42 -11.61 17.09
C ALA A 646 -49.00 -11.48 18.53
N LEU A 647 -49.30 -12.63 19.16
CA LEU A 647 -49.78 -12.66 20.57
C LEU A 647 -48.72 -12.13 21.58
N ARG A 648 -47.43 -12.24 21.23
CA ARG A 648 -46.30 -11.86 22.11
C ARG A 648 -45.72 -10.47 21.83
N LEU A 649 -46.16 -9.79 20.78
CA LEU A 649 -45.60 -8.51 20.36
C LEU A 649 -46.45 -7.33 20.91
N PRO A 650 -45.85 -6.16 21.25
CA PRO A 650 -46.59 -4.96 21.67
C PRO A 650 -47.45 -4.39 20.53
N GLY A 651 -48.51 -3.65 20.83
CA GLY A 651 -49.46 -3.13 19.85
C GLY A 651 -48.82 -2.35 18.67
N LEU A 652 -49.47 -2.35 17.48
CA LEU A 652 -49.02 -1.54 16.34
C LEU A 652 -49.27 -0.05 16.67
N VAL A 653 -48.20 0.67 16.99
CA VAL A 653 -48.25 2.12 17.24
C VAL A 653 -47.22 2.81 16.36
N GLU A 654 -47.55 3.12 15.12
CA GLU A 654 -46.83 4.17 14.37
C GLU A 654 -47.81 5.04 13.60
N ARG A 655 -47.88 6.29 14.00
CA ARG A 655 -48.47 7.37 13.17
C ARG A 655 -47.49 7.67 12.06
N ARG A 656 -47.67 7.07 10.88
CA ARG A 656 -46.89 7.41 9.67
C ARG A 656 -47.37 8.77 9.15
N SER A 657 -46.42 9.65 8.78
CA SER A 657 -46.77 10.90 8.10
C SER A 657 -47.43 10.59 6.75
N ARG A 658 -48.44 11.35 6.36
CA ARG A 658 -49.15 11.21 5.07
C ARG A 658 -48.19 11.21 3.86
N GLN A 659 -47.11 12.01 3.93
CA GLN A 659 -46.09 12.06 2.88
C GLN A 659 -45.36 10.74 2.71
N ARG A 660 -45.01 10.02 3.80
CA ARG A 660 -44.37 8.70 3.70
C ARG A 660 -45.31 7.65 3.15
N GLN A 661 -46.57 7.70 3.53
CA GLN A 661 -47.59 6.78 2.96
C GLN A 661 -47.74 6.98 1.45
N LEU A 662 -47.79 8.24 1.00
CA LEU A 662 -47.85 8.55 -0.44
C LEU A 662 -46.59 8.08 -1.19
N ALA A 663 -45.40 8.28 -0.62
CA ALA A 663 -44.16 7.82 -1.24
C ALA A 663 -44.09 6.29 -1.34
N HIS A 664 -44.47 5.56 -0.28
CA HIS A 664 -44.56 4.08 -0.30
C HIS A 664 -45.59 3.61 -1.31
N GLY A 665 -46.76 4.27 -1.36
CA GLY A 665 -47.82 3.96 -2.32
C GLY A 665 -47.38 4.17 -3.78
N ALA A 666 -46.67 5.26 -4.05
CA ALA A 666 -46.14 5.56 -5.38
C ALA A 666 -45.14 4.50 -5.87
N VAL A 667 -44.21 4.09 -5.00
CA VAL A 667 -43.22 3.05 -5.35
C VAL A 667 -43.92 1.69 -5.54
N ALA A 668 -44.85 1.33 -4.67
CA ALA A 668 -45.61 0.08 -4.78
C ALA A 668 -46.43 0.05 -6.07
N LEU A 669 -47.07 1.15 -6.43
CA LEU A 669 -47.81 1.29 -7.70
C LEU A 669 -46.87 1.18 -8.90
N ALA A 670 -45.72 1.84 -8.87
CA ALA A 670 -44.76 1.77 -9.97
C ALA A 670 -44.24 0.34 -10.18
N VAL A 671 -43.86 -0.37 -9.13
CA VAL A 671 -43.44 -1.77 -9.23
C VAL A 671 -44.56 -2.63 -9.77
N GLY A 672 -45.79 -2.50 -9.21
CA GLY A 672 -46.95 -3.27 -9.62
C GLY A 672 -47.30 -3.06 -11.10
N LEU A 673 -47.29 -1.82 -11.57
CA LEU A 673 -47.54 -1.49 -12.97
C LEU A 673 -46.46 -2.05 -13.91
N CYS A 674 -45.16 -1.87 -13.56
CA CYS A 674 -44.08 -2.40 -14.37
C CYS A 674 -44.12 -3.92 -14.46
N VAL A 675 -44.35 -4.62 -13.35
CA VAL A 675 -44.47 -6.08 -13.33
C VAL A 675 -45.70 -6.52 -14.18
N THR A 676 -46.83 -5.85 -14.03
CA THR A 676 -48.02 -6.13 -14.83
C THR A 676 -47.75 -5.99 -16.32
N VAL A 677 -47.12 -4.89 -16.75
CA VAL A 677 -46.74 -4.66 -18.13
C VAL A 677 -45.80 -5.74 -18.65
N MET A 678 -44.80 -6.12 -17.88
CA MET A 678 -43.84 -7.19 -18.25
C MET A 678 -44.55 -8.55 -18.40
N VAL A 679 -45.43 -8.91 -17.48
CA VAL A 679 -46.19 -10.17 -17.56
C VAL A 679 -47.09 -10.18 -18.78
N LEU A 680 -47.83 -9.08 -19.06
CA LEU A 680 -48.66 -8.96 -20.23
C LEU A 680 -47.86 -9.04 -21.54
N SER A 681 -46.64 -8.49 -21.55
CA SER A 681 -45.76 -8.59 -22.71
C SER A 681 -45.26 -10.03 -22.95
N VAL A 682 -44.85 -10.72 -21.88
CA VAL A 682 -44.40 -12.12 -22.00
C VAL A 682 -45.54 -13.02 -22.49
N THR A 683 -46.75 -12.79 -22.00
CA THR A 683 -47.93 -13.56 -22.48
C THR A 683 -48.41 -13.20 -23.87
N ALA A 684 -48.08 -12.03 -24.38
CA ALA A 684 -48.38 -11.61 -25.76
C ALA A 684 -47.46 -12.26 -26.79
N SER A 685 -46.27 -12.71 -26.41
CA SER A 685 -45.31 -13.37 -27.28
C SER A 685 -45.58 -14.85 -27.40
N PRO A 686 -45.49 -15.47 -28.61
CA PRO A 686 -45.63 -16.93 -28.75
C PRO A 686 -44.51 -17.63 -27.95
N LEU A 687 -44.92 -18.55 -27.10
CA LEU A 687 -43.97 -19.33 -26.29
C LEU A 687 -43.22 -20.33 -27.15
N ASP A 688 -41.89 -20.38 -27.02
CA ASP A 688 -41.09 -21.49 -27.53
C ASP A 688 -41.35 -22.73 -26.71
N ARG A 689 -41.97 -23.74 -27.31
CA ARG A 689 -42.38 -24.95 -26.65
C ARG A 689 -41.33 -26.08 -26.71
N THR A 690 -40.15 -25.83 -27.24
CA THR A 690 -39.13 -26.87 -27.45
C THR A 690 -38.80 -27.63 -26.18
N ILE A 691 -38.55 -26.89 -25.10
CA ILE A 691 -38.23 -27.49 -23.78
C ILE A 691 -39.50 -28.15 -23.15
N THR A 692 -40.63 -27.49 -23.28
CA THR A 692 -41.92 -28.04 -22.76
C THR A 692 -42.23 -29.35 -23.43
N GLN A 693 -42.12 -29.44 -24.74
CA GLN A 693 -42.37 -30.67 -25.50
C GLN A 693 -41.40 -31.78 -25.07
N TYR A 694 -40.13 -31.48 -24.84
CA TYR A 694 -39.17 -32.46 -24.33
C TYR A 694 -39.62 -33.06 -22.99
N PHE A 695 -40.08 -32.24 -22.07
CA PHE A 695 -40.55 -32.72 -20.76
C PHE A 695 -41.90 -33.50 -20.89
N GLU A 696 -42.80 -33.08 -21.75
CA GLU A 696 -44.07 -33.79 -22.03
C GLU A 696 -43.80 -35.21 -22.54
N GLU A 697 -42.87 -35.36 -23.48
CA GLU A 697 -42.55 -36.65 -24.11
C GLU A 697 -41.70 -37.57 -23.19
N ASN A 698 -40.80 -37.01 -22.37
CA ASN A 698 -39.78 -37.77 -21.67
C ASN A 698 -40.06 -38.01 -20.17
N SER A 699 -40.95 -37.24 -19.54
CA SER A 699 -41.18 -37.33 -18.09
C SER A 699 -41.62 -38.72 -17.64
N TYR A 700 -42.51 -39.38 -18.41
CA TYR A 700 -42.92 -40.74 -18.10
C TYR A 700 -41.91 -41.78 -18.57
N VAL A 701 -41.35 -41.60 -19.76
CA VAL A 701 -40.48 -42.59 -20.41
C VAL A 701 -39.12 -42.70 -19.68
N LEU A 702 -38.54 -41.58 -19.29
CA LEU A 702 -37.21 -41.54 -18.66
C LEU A 702 -37.26 -41.54 -17.15
N ALA A 703 -38.20 -40.83 -16.53
CA ALA A 703 -38.28 -40.66 -15.08
C ALA A 703 -39.50 -41.36 -14.43
N HIS A 704 -40.31 -42.09 -15.18
CA HIS A 704 -41.45 -42.88 -14.74
C HIS A 704 -42.52 -42.11 -13.94
N GLY A 705 -42.54 -40.78 -14.06
CA GLY A 705 -43.46 -39.91 -13.34
C GLY A 705 -44.56 -39.34 -14.25
N LEU A 706 -45.83 -39.40 -13.77
CA LEU A 706 -46.98 -38.84 -14.51
C LEU A 706 -47.14 -37.32 -14.29
N ASN A 707 -46.57 -36.79 -13.20
CA ASN A 707 -46.59 -35.35 -12.93
C ASN A 707 -45.30 -34.71 -13.44
N ILE A 708 -45.40 -34.01 -14.55
CA ILE A 708 -44.25 -33.39 -15.24
C ILE A 708 -43.52 -32.38 -14.33
N VAL A 709 -44.26 -31.58 -13.54
CA VAL A 709 -43.67 -30.57 -12.65
C VAL A 709 -42.80 -31.23 -11.58
N ASN A 710 -43.34 -32.30 -10.94
CA ASN A 710 -42.59 -33.05 -9.94
C ASN A 710 -41.36 -33.73 -10.54
N VAL A 711 -41.49 -34.32 -11.73
CA VAL A 711 -40.36 -34.95 -12.43
C VAL A 711 -39.25 -33.93 -12.74
N VAL A 712 -39.58 -32.74 -13.19
CA VAL A 712 -38.60 -31.70 -13.42
C VAL A 712 -37.87 -31.31 -12.12
N LEU A 713 -38.60 -31.15 -11.02
CA LEU A 713 -38.05 -30.73 -9.74
C LEU A 713 -37.19 -31.77 -9.03
N VAL A 714 -37.55 -33.07 -9.14
CA VAL A 714 -36.88 -34.11 -8.33
C VAL A 714 -35.95 -35.02 -9.13
N ASP A 715 -36.01 -34.98 -10.47
CA ASP A 715 -35.18 -35.81 -11.34
C ASP A 715 -34.37 -34.97 -12.34
N PHE A 716 -35.01 -34.41 -13.38
CA PHE A 716 -34.28 -33.69 -14.44
C PHE A 716 -33.48 -32.46 -13.95
N ARG A 717 -33.98 -31.79 -12.92
CA ARG A 717 -33.34 -30.62 -12.30
C ARG A 717 -33.18 -30.78 -10.80
N ALA A 718 -32.92 -31.98 -10.32
CA ALA A 718 -32.79 -32.31 -8.89
C ALA A 718 -31.71 -31.46 -8.16
N PHE A 719 -30.67 -31.00 -8.84
CA PHE A 719 -29.63 -30.12 -8.26
C PHE A 719 -30.18 -28.78 -7.78
N ASP A 720 -31.21 -28.22 -8.46
CA ASP A 720 -31.82 -26.97 -8.04
C ASP A 720 -32.54 -27.16 -6.69
N THR A 721 -33.34 -28.23 -6.58
CA THR A 721 -34.03 -28.58 -5.33
C THR A 721 -33.05 -28.93 -4.20
N PHE A 722 -31.96 -29.62 -4.51
CA PHE A 722 -30.90 -29.90 -3.54
C PHE A 722 -30.25 -28.62 -3.03
N GLY A 723 -29.99 -27.65 -3.91
CA GLY A 723 -29.49 -26.32 -3.55
C GLY A 723 -30.44 -25.58 -2.60
N GLU A 724 -31.76 -25.63 -2.86
CA GLU A 724 -32.79 -25.04 -2.01
C GLU A 724 -32.81 -25.67 -0.61
N LEU A 725 -32.71 -27.02 -0.52
CA LEU A 725 -32.63 -27.73 0.76
C LEU A 725 -31.40 -27.32 1.58
N ILE A 726 -30.22 -27.10 0.93
CA ILE A 726 -29.01 -26.62 1.58
C ILE A 726 -29.22 -25.20 2.12
N VAL A 727 -29.86 -24.31 1.38
CA VAL A 727 -30.16 -22.93 1.82
C VAL A 727 -31.07 -22.96 3.06
N VAL A 728 -32.12 -23.78 3.07
CA VAL A 728 -33.00 -23.92 4.24
C VAL A 728 -32.26 -24.48 5.45
N LEU A 729 -31.35 -25.45 5.24
CA LEU A 729 -30.52 -26.02 6.29
C LEU A 729 -29.59 -24.95 6.89
N LEU A 730 -28.91 -24.17 6.06
CA LEU A 730 -28.04 -23.05 6.50
C LEU A 730 -28.81 -21.97 7.24
N ALA A 731 -30.01 -21.61 6.77
CA ALA A 731 -30.88 -20.67 7.44
C ALA A 731 -31.32 -21.20 8.83
N SER A 732 -31.60 -22.48 8.94
CA SER A 732 -31.94 -23.12 10.22
C SER A 732 -30.79 -23.13 11.20
N PHE A 733 -29.56 -23.40 10.75
CA PHE A 733 -28.34 -23.25 11.57
C PHE A 733 -28.10 -21.80 12.01
N GLY A 734 -28.30 -20.84 11.12
CA GLY A 734 -28.21 -19.42 11.44
C GLY A 734 -29.22 -19.03 12.54
N ALA A 735 -30.47 -19.39 12.38
CA ALA A 735 -31.53 -19.17 13.38
C ALA A 735 -31.19 -19.82 14.73
N TYR A 736 -30.75 -21.09 14.72
CA TYR A 736 -30.33 -21.81 15.93
C TYR A 736 -29.16 -21.11 16.64
N ALA A 737 -28.15 -20.67 15.90
CA ALA A 737 -27.00 -19.94 16.47
C ALA A 737 -27.39 -18.63 17.15
N VAL A 738 -28.34 -17.89 16.56
CA VAL A 738 -28.86 -16.63 17.13
C VAL A 738 -29.67 -16.89 18.40
N LEU A 739 -30.53 -17.91 18.40
CA LEU A 739 -31.34 -18.28 19.55
C LEU A 739 -30.51 -18.81 20.72
N LYS A 740 -29.50 -19.63 20.44
CA LYS A 740 -28.60 -20.19 21.45
C LYS A 740 -27.76 -19.11 22.15
N ARG A 741 -27.38 -18.04 21.43
CA ARG A 741 -26.60 -16.91 22.01
C ARG A 741 -27.37 -16.13 23.06
N LYS A 742 -28.70 -15.99 22.93
CA LYS A 742 -29.55 -15.34 23.93
C LYS A 742 -29.69 -16.13 25.25
N GLY A 743 -29.51 -17.44 25.20
CA GLY A 743 -29.59 -18.28 26.41
C GLY A 743 -28.34 -18.21 27.31
N ARG A 744 -27.19 -17.72 26.80
CA ARG A 744 -25.95 -17.55 27.59
C ARG A 744 -25.71 -16.14 28.15
N ALA A 745 -26.50 -15.15 27.77
CA ALA A 745 -26.40 -13.79 28.27
C ALA A 745 -27.32 -13.52 29.49
N GLY A 746 -28.00 -14.55 29.99
CA GLY A 746 -28.91 -14.50 31.14
C GLY A 746 -28.66 -15.57 32.19
N ALA A 747 -27.43 -16.17 32.23
CA ALA A 747 -27.04 -17.10 33.30
C ALA A 747 -25.75 -16.56 33.97
#